data_b5bbd0cae460134c910ba22923921a0d
#
_entry.id   b5bbd0cae460134c910ba22923921a0d
#
_cell.length_a   1.000
_cell.length_b   1.000
_cell.length_c   1.000
_cell.angle_alpha   90.00
_cell.angle_beta   90.00
_cell.angle_gamma   90.00
#
_symmetry.space_group_name_H-M   'P 1'
#
loop_
_entity.id
_entity.type
_entity.pdbx_description
1 polymer ?
#
loop_
_entity_poly.entity_id
_entity_poly.type
_entity_poly.pdbx_seq_one_letter_code
_entity_poly.pdbx_strand_id
1 'polypeptide(L)'
;MSKATLFDSRIKKYAYCKPPEICRDLGTSALGLSKEQVDTMRERYGKNSFQERKTDTTIQRLRRAFINPFHVILFILGIVSLVTDVFMASNFTRNATTALIIFSMIVISGVIRLIQELRAKSTAAQLDRLIHEKVTVRRNGELREIPGEELVVGDLVLFSAGDRVPADIRLTKVTDLFISQAAITGESAILEKSCRTLCYKEQEPITQLENLAFMATTVISGKGEGIVLAVGTDTLYGGFTKPDSEDKNSFQKGANSIAWVMIRFMAVLVPIVFLILGITGGKWLESFAFALSVAVGLMPEMLPMVITACLAKGSLAMGKKQTIIKDLNAMQSFGSMDVLCMDKTGTLTNESILLEYYMDILGNENTEVLDLAYLNSSYHSGVRNPIDNAILACKSMPGREIHYAKLLTEYQKKDEIPFDYTRKFVSTLVQDSTGNSHLIMKGDIAHILSRCSHVEYRGTRLPMEKDARQSVFSVVGEMQQDGMKVIAVARKNVGTRKEITPDDEKDMTLVGYLSFFDATKQTASESVTALKRLKVIPKILTGDQAAIALSVCRRVGISAEHILTGTQLDEMTDCELKKVVEETHVFAELTPGQKVRLVSALKENGHTVGFLGDGVNDIPALNEANVGISVDTAVDAAKDAADVVLLQKDLNVLEQGVLEGRKTFTNMLKYIKITASSNFGNIFSIICASAFLPFLPMTSIQILLLNLLYDTLCIVLPWDNVDEEEILSPRDWSGKTLKQFMLSFGPISSLFDIVTFLFLYYFLCPALCGGATYLQLTDPSLKLQYAALFQTGWFLESMWTQVLILHFLRTAKIPFLQSRASAPVISITLVGILAFTALTFTSGASLFGLTKLPLWYFAFLLLVAFFYMLLSSVTKYFYKNKYQELI
;
A
#
# COMPACT_ATOMS: atom_id res chain seq x y z
N MET A 1 4.56 38.42 -3.62
CA MET A 1 5.63 37.61 -3.04
C MET A 1 5.15 36.18 -2.97
N SER A 2 5.89 35.19 -3.47
CA SER A 2 5.52 33.78 -3.39
C SER A 2 5.52 33.31 -1.92
N LYS A 3 4.72 32.29 -1.56
CA LYS A 3 4.71 31.73 -0.19
C LYS A 3 6.12 31.32 0.29
N ALA A 4 6.96 30.82 -0.62
CA ALA A 4 8.34 30.42 -0.34
C ALA A 4 9.23 31.62 0.12
N THR A 5 9.04 32.81 -0.43
CA THR A 5 9.81 34.01 -0.04
C THR A 5 9.42 34.57 1.34
N LEU A 6 8.17 34.34 1.77
CA LEU A 6 7.69 34.72 3.11
C LEU A 6 8.20 33.78 4.20
N PHE A 7 8.29 32.49 3.87
CA PHE A 7 8.84 31.43 4.71
C PHE A 7 10.31 31.68 5.05
N ASP A 8 11.13 31.85 4.01
CA ASP A 8 12.58 32.10 4.15
C ASP A 8 12.88 33.32 5.03
N SER A 9 12.08 34.37 4.90
CA SER A 9 12.23 35.60 5.69
C SER A 9 11.88 35.42 7.17
N ARG A 10 10.88 34.59 7.50
CA ARG A 10 10.44 34.35 8.90
C ARG A 10 11.44 33.51 9.68
N ILE A 11 11.87 32.39 9.13
CA ILE A 11 12.82 31.48 9.78
C ILE A 11 14.18 32.14 9.93
N LYS A 12 14.68 32.81 8.89
CA LYS A 12 15.92 33.60 8.99
C LYS A 12 15.82 34.68 10.06
N LYS A 13 14.70 35.42 10.12
CA LYS A 13 14.50 36.46 11.14
C LYS A 13 14.69 35.87 12.54
N TYR A 14 14.02 34.76 12.84
CA TYR A 14 14.04 34.17 14.20
C TYR A 14 15.33 33.39 14.54
N ALA A 15 16.09 32.96 13.57
CA ALA A 15 17.42 32.40 13.80
C ALA A 15 18.39 33.41 14.46
N TYR A 16 18.25 34.68 14.11
CA TYR A 16 19.13 35.76 14.61
C TYR A 16 18.51 36.54 15.80
N CYS A 17 17.25 36.27 16.17
CA CYS A 17 16.59 36.86 17.32
C CYS A 17 16.92 36.11 18.62
N LYS A 18 16.89 36.87 19.75
CA LYS A 18 16.99 36.25 21.07
C LYS A 18 15.67 35.53 21.45
N PRO A 19 15.71 34.42 22.18
CA PRO A 19 14.50 33.67 22.55
C PRO A 19 13.39 34.53 23.22
N PRO A 20 13.65 35.50 24.10
CA PRO A 20 12.63 36.38 24.68
C PRO A 20 11.91 37.27 23.65
N GLU A 21 12.58 37.66 22.58
CA GLU A 21 11.99 38.47 21.50
C GLU A 21 11.04 37.61 20.65
N ILE A 22 11.43 36.35 20.40
CA ILE A 22 10.59 35.36 19.68
C ILE A 22 9.34 35.05 20.50
N CYS A 23 9.47 34.87 21.83
CA CYS A 23 8.34 34.67 22.73
C CYS A 23 7.35 35.82 22.66
N ARG A 24 7.83 37.08 22.63
CA ARG A 24 6.97 38.26 22.54
C ARG A 24 6.27 38.35 21.19
N ASP A 25 7.00 38.13 20.09
CA ASP A 25 6.44 38.19 18.72
C ASP A 25 5.38 37.12 18.47
N LEU A 26 5.57 35.93 19.03
CA LEU A 26 4.65 34.77 18.87
C LEU A 26 3.64 34.64 20.03
N GLY A 27 3.64 35.57 21.00
CA GLY A 27 2.70 35.53 22.11
C GLY A 27 2.85 34.32 23.04
N THR A 28 4.01 33.65 23.03
CA THR A 28 4.32 32.48 23.86
C THR A 28 5.15 32.89 25.08
N SER A 29 5.33 32.02 26.06
CA SER A 29 6.14 32.21 27.23
C SER A 29 6.96 30.99 27.59
N ALA A 30 7.85 31.09 28.60
CA ALA A 30 8.57 29.91 29.12
C ALA A 30 7.64 28.83 29.71
N LEU A 31 6.38 29.18 30.00
CA LEU A 31 5.34 28.24 30.43
C LEU A 31 4.56 27.62 29.26
N GLY A 32 4.86 28.01 28.02
CA GLY A 32 4.14 27.59 26.82
C GLY A 32 2.86 28.37 26.55
N LEU A 33 2.06 27.97 25.57
CA LEU A 33 0.80 28.60 25.16
C LEU A 33 -0.35 28.21 26.10
N SER A 34 -1.31 29.14 26.30
CA SER A 34 -2.61 28.82 26.88
C SER A 34 -3.56 28.17 25.86
N LYS A 35 -4.66 27.57 26.32
CA LYS A 35 -5.65 26.94 25.45
C LYS A 35 -6.24 27.95 24.44
N GLU A 36 -6.56 29.16 24.87
CA GLU A 36 -7.10 30.21 24.00
C GLU A 36 -6.07 30.65 22.93
N GLN A 37 -4.81 30.75 23.34
CA GLN A 37 -3.71 31.08 22.41
C GLN A 37 -3.48 29.98 21.39
N VAL A 38 -3.59 28.71 21.78
CA VAL A 38 -3.48 27.56 20.84
C VAL A 38 -4.56 27.66 19.77
N ASP A 39 -5.81 27.95 20.12
CA ASP A 39 -6.90 28.08 19.16
C ASP A 39 -6.67 29.27 18.20
N THR A 40 -6.22 30.40 18.71
CA THR A 40 -5.86 31.58 17.90
C THR A 40 -4.70 31.29 16.94
N MET A 41 -3.67 30.58 17.42
CA MET A 41 -2.53 30.20 16.57
C MET A 41 -2.92 29.17 15.52
N ARG A 42 -3.82 28.25 15.84
CA ARG A 42 -4.38 27.28 14.90
C ARG A 42 -5.18 27.95 13.79
N GLU A 43 -5.98 28.96 14.10
CA GLU A 43 -6.71 29.74 13.09
C GLU A 43 -5.78 30.54 12.18
N ARG A 44 -4.68 31.07 12.74
CA ARG A 44 -3.74 31.94 12.01
C ARG A 44 -2.76 31.19 11.13
N TYR A 45 -2.23 30.05 11.59
CA TYR A 45 -1.13 29.32 10.94
C TYR A 45 -1.51 27.90 10.49
N GLY A 46 -2.73 27.44 10.79
CA GLY A 46 -3.19 26.10 10.45
C GLY A 46 -2.75 25.01 11.42
N LYS A 47 -2.95 23.77 11.02
CA LYS A 47 -2.55 22.54 11.74
C LYS A 47 -1.23 22.03 11.19
N ASN A 48 -0.51 21.25 11.99
CA ASN A 48 0.70 20.57 11.58
C ASN A 48 0.36 19.30 10.75
N SER A 49 -0.21 19.52 9.57
CA SER A 49 -0.54 18.43 8.65
C SER A 49 -0.29 18.87 7.20
N PHE A 50 0.16 17.91 6.35
CA PHE A 50 0.44 18.16 4.93
C PHE A 50 -0.80 18.12 4.06
N GLN A 51 -1.87 17.48 4.53
CA GLN A 51 -3.15 17.40 3.86
C GLN A 51 -4.15 18.33 4.53
N GLU A 52 -4.55 19.39 3.84
CA GLU A 52 -5.87 19.95 4.09
C GLU A 52 -6.89 18.88 3.67
N ARG A 53 -7.24 18.01 4.59
CA ARG A 53 -8.43 17.17 4.41
C ARG A 53 -9.61 18.12 4.34
N LYS A 54 -10.00 18.53 3.12
CA LYS A 54 -11.29 19.17 2.88
C LYS A 54 -12.35 18.22 3.45
N THR A 55 -12.79 18.49 4.65
CA THR A 55 -13.90 17.75 5.24
C THR A 55 -15.10 18.04 4.35
N ASP A 56 -15.49 17.04 3.54
CA ASP A 56 -16.70 17.14 2.73
C ASP A 56 -17.85 17.60 3.62
N THR A 57 -18.43 18.74 3.31
CA THR A 57 -19.62 19.21 4.01
C THR A 57 -20.76 18.20 3.80
N THR A 58 -21.69 18.11 4.76
CA THR A 58 -22.85 17.22 4.68
C THR A 58 -23.62 17.41 3.36
N ILE A 59 -23.66 18.66 2.87
CA ILE A 59 -24.29 19.01 1.59
C ILE A 59 -23.54 18.41 0.40
N GLN A 60 -22.22 18.44 0.40
CA GLN A 60 -21.42 17.84 -0.68
C GLN A 60 -21.58 16.32 -0.72
N ARG A 61 -21.68 15.67 0.44
CA ARG A 61 -21.95 14.23 0.55
C ARG A 61 -23.34 13.88 0.00
N LEU A 62 -24.36 14.64 0.42
CA LEU A 62 -25.72 14.48 -0.08
C LEU A 62 -25.77 14.67 -1.59
N ARG A 63 -25.12 15.71 -2.11
CA ARG A 63 -25.03 15.96 -3.56
C ARG A 63 -24.38 14.80 -4.31
N ARG A 64 -23.26 14.22 -3.82
CA ARG A 64 -22.62 13.07 -4.46
C ARG A 64 -23.46 11.81 -4.40
N ALA A 65 -24.18 11.59 -3.28
CA ALA A 65 -25.05 10.43 -3.13
C ALA A 65 -26.26 10.48 -4.08
N PHE A 66 -26.87 11.66 -4.28
CA PHE A 66 -28.11 11.83 -5.06
C PHE A 66 -27.90 12.39 -6.46
N ILE A 67 -26.83 13.12 -6.75
CA ILE A 67 -26.55 13.66 -8.09
C ILE A 67 -25.42 12.86 -8.73
N ASN A 68 -25.77 11.80 -9.42
CA ASN A 68 -24.91 11.01 -10.27
C ASN A 68 -25.58 10.71 -11.62
N PRO A 69 -24.86 10.31 -12.66
CA PRO A 69 -25.42 10.05 -13.98
C PRO A 69 -26.62 9.11 -13.99
N PHE A 70 -26.59 8.08 -13.13
CA PHE A 70 -27.67 7.11 -13.00
C PHE A 70 -28.95 7.76 -12.45
N HIS A 71 -28.89 8.48 -11.33
CA HIS A 71 -30.06 9.16 -10.77
C HIS A 71 -30.61 10.25 -11.71
N VAL A 72 -29.75 10.91 -12.50
CA VAL A 72 -30.18 11.87 -13.53
C VAL A 72 -31.00 11.16 -14.61
N ILE A 73 -30.55 10.00 -15.08
CA ILE A 73 -31.29 9.21 -16.08
C ILE A 73 -32.62 8.69 -15.49
N LEU A 74 -32.60 8.14 -14.25
CA LEU A 74 -33.83 7.74 -13.55
C LEU A 74 -34.80 8.92 -13.35
N PHE A 75 -34.28 10.10 -13.02
CA PHE A 75 -35.10 11.29 -12.88
C PHE A 75 -35.77 11.70 -14.20
N ILE A 76 -35.03 11.69 -15.32
CA ILE A 76 -35.55 11.90 -16.65
C ILE A 76 -36.62 10.86 -16.99
N LEU A 77 -36.36 9.58 -16.70
CA LEU A 77 -37.32 8.49 -16.92
C LEU A 77 -38.59 8.70 -16.08
N GLY A 78 -38.43 9.10 -14.80
CA GLY A 78 -39.56 9.42 -13.93
C GLY A 78 -40.43 10.58 -14.48
N ILE A 79 -39.78 11.61 -15.02
CA ILE A 79 -40.48 12.72 -15.68
C ILE A 79 -41.18 12.25 -16.96
N VAL A 80 -40.53 11.49 -17.83
CA VAL A 80 -41.11 10.93 -19.04
C VAL A 80 -42.31 10.08 -18.70
N SER A 81 -42.19 9.17 -17.70
CA SER A 81 -43.30 8.35 -17.20
C SER A 81 -44.44 9.22 -16.65
N LEU A 82 -44.15 10.28 -15.92
CA LEU A 82 -45.18 11.22 -15.42
C LEU A 82 -45.91 11.92 -16.58
N VAL A 83 -45.20 12.34 -17.59
CA VAL A 83 -45.80 13.03 -18.77
C VAL A 83 -46.65 12.04 -19.58
N THR A 84 -46.13 10.84 -19.86
CA THR A 84 -46.85 9.85 -20.66
C THR A 84 -48.07 9.30 -19.92
N ASP A 85 -47.92 8.97 -18.67
CA ASP A 85 -48.88 8.18 -17.92
C ASP A 85 -49.92 9.05 -17.21
N VAL A 86 -49.61 10.32 -16.93
CA VAL A 86 -50.52 11.28 -16.26
C VAL A 86 -51.13 12.29 -17.23
N PHE A 87 -50.32 12.93 -18.08
CA PHE A 87 -50.83 14.01 -18.95
C PHE A 87 -51.44 13.51 -20.25
N MET A 88 -51.00 12.33 -20.76
CA MET A 88 -51.50 11.77 -22.03
C MET A 88 -52.56 10.69 -21.82
N ALA A 89 -52.80 10.21 -20.61
CA ALA A 89 -53.74 9.12 -20.28
C ALA A 89 -54.98 9.60 -19.54
N SER A 90 -56.11 8.90 -19.74
CA SER A 90 -57.44 9.27 -19.19
C SER A 90 -57.67 8.92 -17.70
N ASN A 91 -56.74 8.20 -17.04
CA ASN A 91 -56.89 7.75 -15.66
C ASN A 91 -55.70 8.14 -14.77
N PHE A 92 -55.87 9.23 -14.02
CA PHE A 92 -54.81 9.85 -13.20
C PHE A 92 -54.19 8.92 -12.09
N THR A 93 -54.99 8.19 -11.33
CA THR A 93 -54.56 7.42 -10.17
C THR A 93 -53.79 6.15 -10.51
N ARG A 94 -54.02 5.54 -11.66
CA ARG A 94 -53.38 4.26 -12.06
C ARG A 94 -51.98 4.49 -12.64
N ASN A 95 -51.76 5.65 -13.26
CA ASN A 95 -50.53 5.93 -14.01
C ASN A 95 -49.49 6.62 -13.16
N ALA A 96 -49.82 7.38 -12.12
CA ALA A 96 -48.87 8.02 -11.19
C ALA A 96 -48.01 7.01 -10.40
N THR A 97 -48.49 5.79 -10.27
CA THR A 97 -47.80 4.72 -9.54
C THR A 97 -46.41 4.42 -10.12
N THR A 98 -46.24 4.41 -11.43
CA THR A 98 -44.96 4.14 -12.08
C THR A 98 -43.93 5.21 -11.77
N ALA A 99 -44.28 6.48 -11.94
CA ALA A 99 -43.42 7.60 -11.60
C ALA A 99 -43.05 7.61 -10.11
N LEU A 100 -44.04 7.34 -9.24
CA LEU A 100 -43.82 7.27 -7.78
C LEU A 100 -42.80 6.15 -7.41
N ILE A 101 -42.90 4.99 -8.02
CA ILE A 101 -41.94 3.88 -7.81
C ILE A 101 -40.56 4.28 -8.29
N ILE A 102 -40.39 4.90 -9.46
CA ILE A 102 -39.09 5.36 -9.96
C ILE A 102 -38.48 6.40 -9.02
N PHE A 103 -39.25 7.36 -8.53
CA PHE A 103 -38.78 8.35 -7.56
C PHE A 103 -38.43 7.71 -6.21
N SER A 104 -39.23 6.73 -5.76
CA SER A 104 -38.88 5.98 -4.52
C SER A 104 -37.60 5.18 -4.66
N MET A 105 -37.32 4.62 -5.84
CA MET A 105 -36.04 3.93 -6.13
C MET A 105 -34.86 4.89 -6.06
N ILE A 106 -34.98 6.11 -6.59
CA ILE A 106 -33.93 7.13 -6.46
C ILE A 106 -33.63 7.42 -4.98
N VAL A 107 -34.67 7.55 -4.16
CA VAL A 107 -34.50 7.82 -2.73
C VAL A 107 -33.83 6.63 -2.02
N ILE A 108 -34.32 5.41 -2.26
CA ILE A 108 -33.77 4.19 -1.65
C ILE A 108 -32.30 4.00 -2.03
N SER A 109 -31.98 4.07 -3.31
CA SER A 109 -30.62 3.94 -3.82
C SER A 109 -29.69 5.04 -3.25
N GLY A 110 -30.16 6.31 -3.24
CA GLY A 110 -29.42 7.42 -2.67
C GLY A 110 -29.14 7.25 -1.18
N VAL A 111 -30.11 6.76 -0.40
CA VAL A 111 -29.95 6.49 1.04
C VAL A 111 -28.98 5.33 1.29
N ILE A 112 -29.09 4.24 0.54
CA ILE A 112 -28.15 3.11 0.63
C ILE A 112 -26.74 3.59 0.37
N ARG A 113 -26.53 4.38 -0.67
CA ARG A 113 -25.22 4.94 -1.03
C ARG A 113 -24.66 5.87 0.04
N LEU A 114 -25.51 6.73 0.62
CA LEU A 114 -25.12 7.63 1.71
C LEU A 114 -24.66 6.86 2.97
N ILE A 115 -25.44 5.86 3.39
CA ILE A 115 -25.12 5.03 4.56
C ILE A 115 -23.74 4.35 4.37
N GLN A 116 -23.47 3.88 3.17
CA GLN A 116 -22.23 3.16 2.89
C GLN A 116 -21.02 4.10 2.77
N GLU A 117 -21.19 5.29 2.17
CA GLU A 117 -20.12 6.29 2.18
C GLU A 117 -19.74 6.69 3.60
N LEU A 118 -20.72 6.81 4.49
CA LEU A 118 -20.48 7.09 5.91
C LEU A 118 -19.73 5.95 6.61
N ARG A 119 -20.09 4.68 6.34
CA ARG A 119 -19.41 3.52 6.93
C ARG A 119 -17.97 3.38 6.42
N ALA A 120 -17.74 3.55 5.13
CA ALA A 120 -16.40 3.46 4.54
C ALA A 120 -15.44 4.49 5.15
N LYS A 121 -15.90 5.75 5.31
CA LYS A 121 -15.11 6.81 5.95
C LYS A 121 -14.83 6.55 7.43
N SER A 122 -15.79 5.97 8.16
CA SER A 122 -15.59 5.60 9.57
C SER A 122 -14.48 4.56 9.73
N THR A 123 -14.43 3.57 8.84
CA THR A 123 -13.39 2.53 8.87
C THR A 123 -12.00 3.09 8.55
N ALA A 124 -11.90 3.95 7.54
CA ALA A 124 -10.65 4.61 7.19
C ALA A 124 -10.12 5.51 8.34
N ALA A 125 -11.02 6.25 9.00
CA ALA A 125 -10.66 7.09 10.14
C ALA A 125 -10.19 6.30 11.38
N GLN A 126 -10.67 5.08 11.58
CA GLN A 126 -10.19 4.21 12.65
C GLN A 126 -8.77 3.70 12.41
N LEU A 127 -8.41 3.36 11.17
CA LEU A 127 -7.06 2.93 10.79
C LEU A 127 -6.05 4.06 10.93
N ASP A 128 -6.42 5.26 10.56
CA ASP A 128 -5.60 6.47 10.65
C ASP A 128 -5.16 6.80 12.10
N ARG A 129 -6.04 6.57 13.07
CA ARG A 129 -5.74 6.80 14.49
C ARG A 129 -4.67 5.88 15.08
N LEU A 130 -4.33 4.79 14.41
CA LEU A 130 -3.31 3.83 14.87
C LEU A 130 -1.88 4.29 14.54
N ILE A 131 -1.70 5.33 13.71
CA ILE A 131 -0.40 5.73 13.15
C ILE A 131 0.09 7.08 13.73
N HIS A 132 -0.70 7.79 14.56
CA HIS A 132 -0.33 9.13 15.01
C HIS A 132 0.81 9.14 16.01
N GLU A 133 1.89 9.88 15.67
CA GLU A 133 2.99 10.20 16.56
C GLU A 133 2.52 11.14 17.67
N LYS A 134 2.97 10.87 18.87
CA LYS A 134 2.77 11.74 20.02
C LYS A 134 3.98 12.63 20.22
N VAL A 135 3.73 13.90 20.48
CA VAL A 135 4.76 14.90 20.70
C VAL A 135 4.60 15.48 22.10
N THR A 136 5.71 15.59 22.84
CA THR A 136 5.71 16.21 24.17
C THR A 136 5.82 17.72 24.04
N VAL A 137 4.81 18.43 24.52
CA VAL A 137 4.75 19.89 24.53
C VAL A 137 4.58 20.44 25.93
N ARG A 138 5.06 21.66 26.18
CA ARG A 138 4.77 22.40 27.39
C ARG A 138 3.69 23.45 27.08
N ARG A 139 2.52 23.30 27.71
CA ARG A 139 1.40 24.25 27.66
C ARG A 139 0.92 24.58 29.08
N ASN A 140 0.69 25.85 29.37
CA ASN A 140 0.33 26.33 30.72
C ASN A 140 1.27 25.85 31.85
N GLY A 141 2.57 25.65 31.56
CA GLY A 141 3.55 25.15 32.52
C GLY A 141 3.58 23.63 32.71
N GLU A 142 2.61 22.89 32.19
CA GLU A 142 2.51 21.44 32.27
C GLU A 142 3.07 20.79 31.02
N LEU A 143 3.76 19.66 31.20
CA LEU A 143 4.15 18.79 30.09
C LEU A 143 2.97 17.90 29.71
N ARG A 144 2.64 17.87 28.42
CA ARG A 144 1.54 17.07 27.87
C ARG A 144 1.99 16.40 26.59
N GLU A 145 1.59 15.14 26.41
CA GLU A 145 1.68 14.46 25.12
C GLU A 145 0.45 14.79 24.28
N ILE A 146 0.68 15.29 23.07
CA ILE A 146 -0.37 15.60 22.10
C ILE A 146 -0.10 14.89 20.79
N PRO A 147 -1.12 14.60 19.96
CA PRO A 147 -0.90 14.18 18.58
C PRO A 147 -0.09 15.23 17.81
N GLY A 148 0.87 14.81 17.00
CA GLY A 148 1.72 15.73 16.22
C GLY A 148 0.93 16.72 15.35
N GLU A 149 -0.26 16.34 14.87
CA GLU A 149 -1.15 17.21 14.09
C GLU A 149 -1.73 18.38 14.88
N GLU A 150 -1.79 18.29 16.22
CA GLU A 150 -2.32 19.33 17.09
C GLU A 150 -1.29 20.40 17.46
N LEU A 151 -0.05 20.23 16.96
CA LEU A 151 1.03 21.21 17.18
C LEU A 151 0.72 22.50 16.43
N VAL A 152 1.01 23.64 17.07
CA VAL A 152 0.82 24.97 16.49
C VAL A 152 2.07 25.84 16.62
N VAL A 153 2.17 26.85 15.78
CA VAL A 153 3.25 27.84 15.87
C VAL A 153 3.23 28.51 17.24
N GLY A 154 4.39 28.59 17.90
CA GLY A 154 4.54 29.13 19.24
C GLY A 154 4.50 28.07 20.36
N ASP A 155 4.17 26.81 20.07
CA ASP A 155 4.29 25.73 21.04
C ASP A 155 5.74 25.51 21.47
N LEU A 156 5.93 25.06 22.69
CA LEU A 156 7.22 24.72 23.27
C LEU A 156 7.34 23.19 23.26
N VAL A 157 8.18 22.67 22.38
CA VAL A 157 8.34 21.22 22.15
C VAL A 157 9.61 20.73 22.84
N LEU A 158 9.52 19.55 23.45
CA LEU A 158 10.65 18.81 24.01
C LEU A 158 10.86 17.53 23.22
N PHE A 159 12.13 17.24 22.91
CA PHE A 159 12.53 16.02 22.20
C PHE A 159 13.89 15.53 22.68
N SER A 160 14.13 14.24 22.54
CA SER A 160 15.31 13.52 23.02
C SER A 160 15.87 12.56 21.96
N ALA A 161 16.98 11.92 22.25
CA ALA A 161 17.60 10.93 21.36
C ALA A 161 16.58 9.86 20.90
N GLY A 162 16.52 9.62 19.60
CA GLY A 162 15.55 8.73 18.95
C GLY A 162 14.28 9.43 18.46
N ASP A 163 13.95 10.62 18.95
CA ASP A 163 12.77 11.36 18.52
C ASP A 163 12.99 12.03 17.15
N ARG A 164 11.91 12.20 16.42
CA ARG A 164 11.85 13.02 15.23
C ARG A 164 11.46 14.45 15.58
N VAL A 165 12.08 15.43 14.95
CA VAL A 165 11.69 16.84 15.10
C VAL A 165 10.34 17.07 14.40
N PRO A 166 9.28 17.44 15.14
CA PRO A 166 7.90 17.38 14.60
C PRO A 166 7.49 18.62 13.79
N ALA A 167 8.29 19.67 13.80
CA ALA A 167 8.04 20.95 13.12
C ALA A 167 9.36 21.73 12.95
N ASP A 168 9.35 22.86 12.26
CA ASP A 168 10.54 23.72 12.24
C ASP A 168 10.62 24.52 13.55
N ILE A 169 11.72 24.34 14.28
CA ILE A 169 11.87 24.74 15.68
C ILE A 169 13.09 25.62 15.87
N ARG A 170 12.94 26.71 16.64
CA ARG A 170 14.05 27.47 17.18
C ARG A 170 14.44 26.94 18.56
N LEU A 171 15.64 26.41 18.68
CA LEU A 171 16.15 25.79 19.90
C LEU A 171 16.34 26.85 21.00
N THR A 172 15.84 26.59 22.19
CA THR A 172 15.92 27.46 23.39
C THR A 172 16.80 26.86 24.47
N LYS A 173 16.80 25.53 24.61
CA LYS A 173 17.68 24.78 25.49
C LYS A 173 18.19 23.54 24.76
N VAL A 174 19.45 23.23 24.95
CA VAL A 174 20.14 22.13 24.32
C VAL A 174 21.12 21.49 25.31
N THR A 175 21.14 20.16 25.32
CA THR A 175 22.13 19.37 26.07
C THR A 175 22.67 18.29 25.13
N ASP A 176 23.90 18.42 24.67
CA ASP A 176 24.62 17.49 23.79
C ASP A 176 23.80 17.00 22.59
N LEU A 177 23.10 17.93 21.94
CA LEU A 177 22.14 17.67 20.87
C LEU A 177 22.83 17.52 19.53
N PHE A 178 22.74 16.32 18.96
CA PHE A 178 23.18 16.00 17.61
C PHE A 178 21.98 15.57 16.76
N ILE A 179 21.81 16.19 15.60
CA ILE A 179 20.68 15.94 14.70
C ILE A 179 21.20 15.51 13.32
N SER A 180 20.62 14.45 12.79
CA SER A 180 20.78 14.06 11.38
C SER A 180 19.78 14.82 10.53
N GLN A 181 20.28 15.56 9.53
CA GLN A 181 19.44 16.30 8.59
C GLN A 181 19.30 15.59 7.24
N ALA A 182 19.61 14.31 7.16
CA ALA A 182 19.56 13.50 5.96
C ALA A 182 18.20 13.59 5.22
N ALA A 183 17.10 13.70 5.98
CA ALA A 183 15.75 13.85 5.44
C ALA A 183 15.52 15.12 4.60
N ILE A 184 16.36 16.13 4.79
CA ILE A 184 16.23 17.44 4.10
C ILE A 184 17.34 17.66 3.10
N THR A 185 18.58 17.33 3.49
CA THR A 185 19.77 17.61 2.68
C THR A 185 20.18 16.42 1.80
N GLY A 186 19.68 15.20 2.08
CA GLY A 186 20.13 13.97 1.45
C GLY A 186 21.52 13.49 1.93
N GLU A 187 22.21 14.27 2.79
CA GLU A 187 23.52 13.94 3.33
C GLU A 187 23.40 13.35 4.75
N SER A 188 24.09 12.26 5.01
CA SER A 188 24.09 11.58 6.32
C SER A 188 24.91 12.31 7.39
N ALA A 189 25.25 13.58 7.17
CA ALA A 189 26.00 14.37 8.12
C ALA A 189 25.22 14.60 9.41
N ILE A 190 25.86 14.33 10.55
CA ILE A 190 25.32 14.61 11.88
C ILE A 190 25.83 15.99 12.28
N LEU A 191 24.91 16.90 12.62
CA LEU A 191 25.22 18.27 13.00
C LEU A 191 25.01 18.47 14.50
N GLU A 192 26.02 19.06 15.15
CA GLU A 192 25.87 19.55 16.51
C GLU A 192 24.98 20.79 16.52
N LYS A 193 24.00 20.84 17.43
CA LYS A 193 23.07 21.95 17.55
C LYS A 193 23.29 22.74 18.82
N SER A 194 23.11 24.05 18.75
CA SER A 194 23.29 24.96 19.88
C SER A 194 22.06 25.87 20.05
N CYS A 195 21.89 26.46 21.23
CA CYS A 195 20.82 27.45 21.46
C CYS A 195 21.33 28.90 21.34
N ARG A 196 22.58 29.11 20.93
CA ARG A 196 23.20 30.44 20.85
C ARG A 196 22.50 31.32 19.83
N THR A 197 22.46 32.64 20.09
CA THR A 197 22.03 33.62 19.09
C THR A 197 23.15 33.83 18.11
N LEU A 198 22.87 33.58 16.81
CA LEU A 198 23.87 33.70 15.74
C LEU A 198 24.04 35.16 15.30
N CYS A 199 25.26 35.50 14.83
CA CYS A 199 25.50 36.77 14.15
C CYS A 199 25.07 36.64 12.69
N TYR A 200 24.40 37.67 12.13
CA TYR A 200 23.89 37.64 10.75
C TYR A 200 25.08 37.48 9.74
N LYS A 201 24.96 36.44 8.89
CA LYS A 201 25.84 36.21 7.73
C LYS A 201 24.97 36.06 6.48
N GLU A 202 25.23 36.88 5.48
CA GLU A 202 24.34 37.04 4.31
C GLU A 202 24.21 35.80 3.39
N GLN A 203 25.15 34.83 3.48
CA GLN A 203 25.25 33.69 2.55
C GLN A 203 25.18 32.31 3.21
N GLU A 204 24.82 32.20 4.46
CA GLU A 204 24.75 30.89 5.16
C GLU A 204 23.47 30.18 4.84
N PRO A 205 23.50 28.89 4.32
CA PRO A 205 22.29 28.10 4.08
C PRO A 205 21.50 27.88 5.37
N ILE A 206 20.18 27.99 5.31
CA ILE A 206 19.30 27.82 6.50
C ILE A 206 19.53 26.48 7.18
N THR A 207 19.82 25.43 6.44
CA THR A 207 20.07 24.07 6.95
C THR A 207 21.33 23.96 7.80
N GLN A 208 22.30 24.88 7.65
CA GLN A 208 23.53 24.89 8.43
C GLN A 208 23.44 25.69 9.74
N LEU A 209 22.32 26.41 9.96
CA LEU A 209 22.14 27.17 11.19
C LEU A 209 22.04 26.25 12.41
N GLU A 210 22.96 26.38 13.34
CA GLU A 210 23.11 25.49 14.51
C GLU A 210 21.93 25.60 15.49
N ASN A 211 21.21 26.71 15.50
CA ASN A 211 20.14 26.99 16.46
C ASN A 211 18.75 26.69 15.93
N LEU A 212 18.63 26.07 14.77
CA LEU A 212 17.40 25.61 14.17
C LEU A 212 17.39 24.08 14.07
N ALA A 213 16.25 23.50 14.36
CA ALA A 213 15.94 22.11 14.08
C ALA A 213 14.73 22.06 13.13
N PHE A 214 14.81 21.27 12.09
CA PHE A 214 13.80 21.23 11.03
C PHE A 214 12.94 19.98 11.12
N MET A 215 11.70 20.12 10.69
CA MET A 215 10.76 19.00 10.58
C MET A 215 11.38 17.84 9.82
N ALA A 216 11.05 16.62 10.23
CA ALA A 216 11.54 15.38 9.63
C ALA A 216 13.01 15.01 9.92
N THR A 217 13.76 15.84 10.61
CA THR A 217 15.13 15.49 11.05
C THR A 217 15.10 14.63 12.32
N THR A 218 16.09 13.76 12.51
CA THR A 218 16.14 12.79 13.61
C THR A 218 17.19 13.17 14.64
N VAL A 219 16.82 13.12 15.91
CA VAL A 219 17.74 13.37 17.03
C VAL A 219 18.58 12.12 17.28
N ILE A 220 19.89 12.22 17.06
CA ILE A 220 20.82 11.09 17.23
C ILE A 220 21.24 10.96 18.70
N SER A 221 21.54 12.07 19.36
CA SER A 221 21.90 12.09 20.78
C SER A 221 21.49 13.40 21.46
N GLY A 222 21.41 13.38 22.80
CA GLY A 222 21.12 14.53 23.60
C GLY A 222 19.64 14.85 23.75
N LYS A 223 19.36 16.10 24.21
CA LYS A 223 17.98 16.61 24.43
C LYS A 223 17.87 18.04 23.95
N GLY A 224 16.70 18.38 23.40
CA GLY A 224 16.39 19.72 22.93
C GLY A 224 15.02 20.20 23.42
N GLU A 225 14.91 21.51 23.68
CA GLU A 225 13.66 22.23 23.90
C GLU A 225 13.64 23.46 22.97
N GLY A 226 12.53 23.69 22.28
CA GLY A 226 12.48 24.84 21.37
C GLY A 226 11.05 25.29 21.04
N ILE A 227 10.95 26.47 20.42
CA ILE A 227 9.71 27.12 20.00
C ILE A 227 9.43 26.76 18.56
N VAL A 228 8.21 26.30 18.27
CA VAL A 228 7.73 26.00 16.92
C VAL A 228 7.59 27.29 16.11
N LEU A 229 8.27 27.35 14.96
CA LEU A 229 8.28 28.48 14.03
C LEU A 229 7.35 28.27 12.83
N ALA A 230 7.25 27.02 12.34
CA ALA A 230 6.42 26.67 11.20
C ALA A 230 5.88 25.26 11.37
N VAL A 231 4.67 25.01 10.82
CA VAL A 231 3.93 23.74 10.89
C VAL A 231 3.42 23.33 9.52
N GLY A 232 3.29 22.03 9.28
CA GLY A 232 2.71 21.43 8.08
C GLY A 232 3.36 21.90 6.78
N THR A 233 2.55 22.37 5.83
CA THR A 233 3.02 22.83 4.51
C THR A 233 3.93 24.06 4.56
N ASP A 234 3.95 24.77 5.68
CA ASP A 234 4.78 25.96 5.88
C ASP A 234 6.18 25.63 6.42
N THR A 235 6.50 24.35 6.68
CA THR A 235 7.85 23.90 7.08
C THR A 235 8.77 23.78 5.87
N LEU A 236 10.09 23.74 6.12
CA LEU A 236 11.08 23.49 5.08
C LEU A 236 10.80 22.15 4.37
N TYR A 237 10.47 21.11 5.13
CA TYR A 237 10.11 19.80 4.62
C TYR A 237 8.80 19.83 3.80
N GLY A 238 7.79 20.60 4.26
CA GLY A 238 6.54 20.80 3.54
C GLY A 238 6.68 21.44 2.18
N GLY A 239 7.72 22.27 1.99
CA GLY A 239 8.04 22.86 0.70
C GLY A 239 8.53 21.86 -0.36
N PHE A 240 9.05 20.71 0.06
CA PHE A 240 9.48 19.62 -0.83
C PHE A 240 8.38 18.59 -1.11
N THR A 241 7.34 18.54 -0.28
CA THR A 241 6.19 17.66 -0.53
C THR A 241 5.32 18.25 -1.63
N LYS A 242 5.33 17.63 -2.81
CA LYS A 242 4.38 17.98 -3.87
C LYS A 242 2.96 17.56 -3.44
N PRO A 243 1.93 18.41 -3.68
CA PRO A 243 0.54 17.94 -3.58
C PRO A 243 0.35 16.79 -4.56
N ASP A 244 -0.39 15.77 -4.14
CA ASP A 244 -0.71 14.51 -4.81
C ASP A 244 -0.35 14.47 -6.29
N SER A 245 0.62 13.66 -6.66
CA SER A 245 0.86 13.34 -8.06
C SER A 245 -0.35 12.53 -8.56
N GLU A 246 -1.14 13.10 -9.46
CA GLU A 246 -2.30 12.45 -10.11
C GLU A 246 -1.94 11.13 -10.83
N ASP A 247 -0.65 10.81 -10.95
CA ASP A 247 -0.15 9.67 -11.72
C ASP A 247 -0.16 8.30 -11.00
N LYS A 248 -0.36 8.25 -9.69
CA LYS A 248 -0.42 6.98 -8.93
C LYS A 248 -1.70 6.15 -9.16
N ASN A 249 -2.66 6.64 -9.92
CA ASN A 249 -3.99 6.03 -10.08
C ASN A 249 -4.08 4.92 -11.15
N SER A 250 -3.32 3.82 -11.01
CA SER A 250 -3.57 2.59 -11.79
C SER A 250 -5.01 2.09 -11.60
N PHE A 251 -5.55 2.23 -10.39
CA PHE A 251 -6.94 1.95 -10.06
C PHE A 251 -7.92 2.77 -10.91
N GLN A 252 -7.72 4.08 -11.01
CA GLN A 252 -8.60 4.98 -11.75
C GLN A 252 -8.52 4.74 -13.27
N LYS A 253 -7.34 4.40 -13.78
CA LYS A 253 -7.13 3.98 -15.18
C LYS A 253 -7.88 2.68 -15.47
N GLY A 254 -7.80 1.67 -14.58
CA GLY A 254 -8.52 0.40 -14.71
C GLY A 254 -10.03 0.56 -14.64
N ALA A 255 -10.55 1.29 -13.65
CA ALA A 255 -11.98 1.58 -13.51
C ALA A 255 -12.53 2.36 -14.71
N ASN A 256 -11.79 3.34 -15.23
CA ASN A 256 -12.15 4.07 -16.43
C ASN A 256 -12.18 3.16 -17.67
N SER A 257 -11.24 2.22 -17.81
CA SER A 257 -11.23 1.25 -18.91
C SER A 257 -12.49 0.39 -18.91
N ILE A 258 -12.94 -0.07 -17.74
CA ILE A 258 -14.18 -0.83 -17.57
C ILE A 258 -15.39 0.03 -17.93
N ALA A 259 -15.46 1.25 -17.41
CA ALA A 259 -16.55 2.17 -17.70
C ALA A 259 -16.67 2.45 -19.22
N TRP A 260 -15.55 2.65 -19.92
CA TRP A 260 -15.53 2.83 -21.35
C TRP A 260 -15.99 1.61 -22.14
N VAL A 261 -15.69 0.39 -21.69
CA VAL A 261 -16.21 -0.84 -22.31
C VAL A 261 -17.74 -0.86 -22.20
N MET A 262 -18.29 -0.60 -21.01
CA MET A 262 -19.72 -0.59 -20.78
C MET A 262 -20.42 0.51 -21.59
N ILE A 263 -19.87 1.72 -21.63
CA ILE A 263 -20.41 2.83 -22.43
C ILE A 263 -20.46 2.48 -23.93
N ARG A 264 -19.43 1.84 -24.46
CA ARG A 264 -19.42 1.40 -25.88
C ARG A 264 -20.51 0.37 -26.18
N PHE A 265 -20.70 -0.61 -25.29
CA PHE A 265 -21.78 -1.58 -25.45
C PHE A 265 -23.16 -0.90 -25.37
N MET A 266 -23.34 0.00 -24.41
CA MET A 266 -24.58 0.78 -24.25
C MET A 266 -24.88 1.63 -25.49
N ALA A 267 -23.89 2.33 -26.04
CA ALA A 267 -24.03 3.19 -27.22
C ALA A 267 -24.44 2.41 -28.49
N VAL A 268 -24.20 1.11 -28.55
CA VAL A 268 -24.61 0.24 -29.67
C VAL A 268 -25.96 -0.44 -29.39
N LEU A 269 -26.09 -1.08 -28.23
CA LEU A 269 -27.21 -1.97 -27.94
C LEU A 269 -28.51 -1.21 -27.65
N VAL A 270 -28.46 -0.08 -26.94
CA VAL A 270 -29.67 0.71 -26.59
C VAL A 270 -30.36 1.28 -27.82
N PRO A 271 -29.68 1.94 -28.80
CA PRO A 271 -30.30 2.36 -30.04
C PRO A 271 -30.90 1.21 -30.85
N ILE A 272 -30.29 0.02 -30.82
CA ILE A 272 -30.84 -1.17 -31.50
C ILE A 272 -32.18 -1.56 -30.86
N VAL A 273 -32.27 -1.64 -29.52
CA VAL A 273 -33.53 -1.91 -28.81
C VAL A 273 -34.60 -0.85 -29.17
N PHE A 274 -34.24 0.44 -29.13
CA PHE A 274 -35.13 1.51 -29.47
C PHE A 274 -35.70 1.41 -30.89
N LEU A 275 -34.84 1.15 -31.87
CA LEU A 275 -35.24 1.02 -33.29
C LEU A 275 -36.13 -0.20 -33.51
N ILE A 276 -35.77 -1.37 -32.97
CA ILE A 276 -36.57 -2.59 -33.11
C ILE A 276 -37.96 -2.36 -32.55
N LEU A 277 -38.09 -1.88 -31.32
CA LEU A 277 -39.38 -1.64 -30.70
C LEU A 277 -40.17 -0.54 -31.34
N GLY A 278 -39.54 0.53 -31.84
CA GLY A 278 -40.20 1.61 -32.59
C GLY A 278 -40.79 1.12 -33.89
N ILE A 279 -40.05 0.26 -34.62
CA ILE A 279 -40.49 -0.30 -35.91
C ILE A 279 -41.57 -1.37 -35.72
N THR A 280 -41.41 -2.27 -34.76
CA THR A 280 -42.35 -3.38 -34.51
C THR A 280 -43.64 -2.94 -33.81
N GLY A 281 -43.53 -2.03 -32.83
CA GLY A 281 -44.65 -1.60 -31.98
C GLY A 281 -45.35 -0.30 -32.45
N GLY A 282 -44.74 0.51 -33.31
CA GLY A 282 -45.26 1.79 -33.77
C GLY A 282 -45.37 2.90 -32.71
N LYS A 283 -45.01 2.63 -31.46
CA LYS A 283 -45.13 3.52 -30.29
C LYS A 283 -43.78 4.06 -29.85
N TRP A 284 -43.27 5.03 -30.57
CA TRP A 284 -41.91 5.56 -30.38
C TRP A 284 -41.60 6.07 -28.99
N LEU A 285 -42.59 6.72 -28.33
CA LEU A 285 -42.36 7.27 -26.99
C LEU A 285 -42.27 6.18 -25.92
N GLU A 286 -43.13 5.14 -25.98
CA GLU A 286 -43.02 3.95 -25.11
C GLU A 286 -41.72 3.20 -25.36
N SER A 287 -41.32 3.07 -26.63
CA SER A 287 -40.03 2.43 -27.02
C SER A 287 -38.82 3.21 -26.52
N PHE A 288 -38.89 4.55 -26.51
CA PHE A 288 -37.84 5.39 -25.96
C PHE A 288 -37.72 5.22 -24.44
N ALA A 289 -38.86 5.27 -23.72
CA ALA A 289 -38.84 5.06 -22.25
C ALA A 289 -38.34 3.67 -21.88
N PHE A 290 -38.71 2.65 -22.64
CA PHE A 290 -38.19 1.29 -22.42
C PHE A 290 -36.70 1.17 -22.70
N ALA A 291 -36.22 1.70 -23.84
CA ALA A 291 -34.81 1.72 -24.19
C ALA A 291 -33.95 2.48 -23.13
N LEU A 292 -34.50 3.58 -22.59
CA LEU A 292 -33.86 4.29 -21.50
C LEU A 292 -33.78 3.47 -20.20
N SER A 293 -34.82 2.67 -19.87
CA SER A 293 -34.83 1.73 -18.75
C SER A 293 -33.78 0.63 -18.93
N VAL A 294 -33.61 0.14 -20.16
CA VAL A 294 -32.57 -0.84 -20.52
C VAL A 294 -31.18 -0.21 -20.39
N ALA A 295 -31.00 1.04 -20.79
CA ALA A 295 -29.71 1.76 -20.59
C ALA A 295 -29.35 1.89 -19.12
N VAL A 296 -30.32 2.16 -18.25
CA VAL A 296 -30.13 2.21 -16.80
C VAL A 296 -29.68 0.83 -16.27
N GLY A 297 -30.31 -0.25 -16.73
CA GLY A 297 -29.96 -1.61 -16.31
C GLY A 297 -28.58 -2.09 -16.74
N LEU A 298 -27.97 -1.47 -17.76
CA LEU A 298 -26.57 -1.76 -18.14
C LEU A 298 -25.51 -1.18 -17.20
N MET A 299 -25.84 -0.13 -16.48
CA MET A 299 -24.87 0.54 -15.61
C MET A 299 -24.75 -0.21 -14.30
N PRO A 300 -23.56 -0.73 -13.94
CA PRO A 300 -23.36 -1.30 -12.62
C PRO A 300 -23.33 -0.19 -11.57
N GLU A 301 -24.51 0.12 -11.03
CA GLU A 301 -24.73 1.25 -10.12
C GLU A 301 -23.93 1.11 -8.83
N MET A 302 -23.81 -0.12 -8.34
CA MET A 302 -23.16 -0.44 -7.08
C MET A 302 -21.65 -0.68 -7.21
N LEU A 303 -21.06 -0.51 -8.41
CA LEU A 303 -19.62 -0.76 -8.64
C LEU A 303 -18.70 0.02 -7.69
N PRO A 304 -18.81 1.36 -7.56
CA PRO A 304 -17.91 2.08 -6.65
C PRO A 304 -18.06 1.64 -5.20
N MET A 305 -19.28 1.23 -4.84
CA MET A 305 -19.62 0.82 -3.50
C MET A 305 -19.07 -0.55 -3.12
N VAL A 306 -19.24 -1.54 -4.00
CA VAL A 306 -18.70 -2.89 -3.79
C VAL A 306 -17.18 -2.84 -3.75
N ILE A 307 -16.54 -2.03 -4.61
CA ILE A 307 -15.10 -1.79 -4.58
C ILE A 307 -14.68 -1.23 -3.22
N THR A 308 -15.34 -0.16 -2.74
CA THR A 308 -15.00 0.43 -1.44
C THR A 308 -15.22 -0.55 -0.29
N ALA A 309 -16.25 -1.38 -0.34
CA ALA A 309 -16.50 -2.43 0.64
C ALA A 309 -15.42 -3.53 0.61
N CYS A 310 -14.96 -3.93 -0.58
CA CYS A 310 -13.82 -4.85 -0.73
C CYS A 310 -12.56 -4.26 -0.10
N LEU A 311 -12.22 -3.02 -0.43
CA LEU A 311 -11.03 -2.34 0.08
C LEU A 311 -11.08 -2.18 1.60
N ALA A 312 -12.23 -1.74 2.15
CA ALA A 312 -12.40 -1.58 3.59
C ALA A 312 -12.28 -2.92 4.34
N LYS A 313 -12.94 -3.98 3.84
CA LYS A 313 -12.82 -5.33 4.42
C LYS A 313 -11.39 -5.86 4.32
N GLY A 314 -10.76 -5.70 3.16
CA GLY A 314 -9.39 -6.15 2.91
C GLY A 314 -8.41 -5.45 3.84
N SER A 315 -8.52 -4.13 4.00
CA SER A 315 -7.69 -3.34 4.91
C SER A 315 -7.82 -3.82 6.36
N LEU A 316 -9.03 -4.11 6.83
CA LEU A 316 -9.25 -4.69 8.16
C LEU A 316 -8.63 -6.09 8.30
N ALA A 317 -8.70 -6.92 7.26
CA ALA A 317 -8.10 -8.25 7.25
C ALA A 317 -6.57 -8.17 7.29
N MET A 318 -5.99 -7.23 6.52
CA MET A 318 -4.56 -6.96 6.51
C MET A 318 -4.08 -6.39 7.86
N GLY A 319 -4.85 -5.49 8.48
CA GLY A 319 -4.55 -4.94 9.80
C GLY A 319 -4.44 -6.03 10.88
N LYS A 320 -5.32 -7.05 10.84
CA LYS A 320 -5.23 -8.23 11.69
C LYS A 320 -3.97 -9.09 11.44
N LYS A 321 -3.39 -8.97 10.25
CA LYS A 321 -2.16 -9.61 9.82
C LYS A 321 -0.94 -8.68 9.93
N GLN A 322 -1.06 -7.63 10.76
CA GLN A 322 0.01 -6.68 11.05
C GLN A 322 0.48 -5.86 9.83
N THR A 323 -0.40 -5.64 8.86
CA THR A 323 -0.16 -4.80 7.69
C THR A 323 -1.16 -3.65 7.68
N ILE A 324 -0.72 -2.42 7.85
CA ILE A 324 -1.56 -1.22 7.84
C ILE A 324 -1.52 -0.61 6.44
N ILE A 325 -2.70 -0.41 5.87
CA ILE A 325 -2.89 0.29 4.58
C ILE A 325 -3.22 1.75 4.88
N LYS A 326 -2.37 2.67 4.44
CA LYS A 326 -2.58 4.12 4.56
C LYS A 326 -3.41 4.66 3.40
N ASP A 327 -3.09 4.24 2.17
CA ASP A 327 -3.90 4.51 0.99
C ASP A 327 -4.65 3.26 0.54
N LEU A 328 -5.99 3.31 0.64
CA LEU A 328 -6.85 2.20 0.21
C LEU A 328 -6.69 1.84 -1.27
N ASN A 329 -6.33 2.82 -2.12
CA ASN A 329 -6.12 2.58 -3.55
C ASN A 329 -4.84 1.76 -3.81
N ALA A 330 -3.83 1.88 -2.95
CA ALA A 330 -2.61 1.09 -3.06
C ALA A 330 -2.82 -0.42 -2.81
N MET A 331 -3.93 -0.80 -2.14
CA MET A 331 -4.25 -2.21 -1.89
C MET A 331 -4.37 -3.02 -3.18
N GLN A 332 -4.88 -2.41 -4.25
CA GLN A 332 -4.96 -3.07 -5.55
C GLN A 332 -3.56 -3.36 -6.10
N SER A 333 -2.69 -2.34 -6.13
CA SER A 333 -1.31 -2.49 -6.59
C SER A 333 -0.55 -3.50 -5.73
N PHE A 334 -0.85 -3.54 -4.42
CA PHE A 334 -0.30 -4.52 -3.49
C PHE A 334 -0.72 -5.96 -3.83
N GLY A 335 -1.97 -6.17 -4.24
CA GLY A 335 -2.48 -7.47 -4.70
C GLY A 335 -2.00 -7.87 -6.10
N SER A 336 -1.81 -6.91 -7.01
CA SER A 336 -1.32 -7.14 -8.39
C SER A 336 0.20 -7.10 -8.52
N MET A 337 0.92 -6.87 -7.43
CA MET A 337 2.39 -6.80 -7.42
C MET A 337 3.02 -8.08 -7.93
N ASP A 338 3.92 -7.95 -8.92
CA ASP A 338 4.70 -9.02 -9.53
C ASP A 338 6.22 -8.83 -9.35
N VAL A 339 6.68 -7.60 -9.06
CA VAL A 339 8.07 -7.30 -8.71
C VAL A 339 8.12 -6.59 -7.37
N LEU A 340 8.99 -7.08 -6.49
CA LEU A 340 9.28 -6.45 -5.19
C LEU A 340 10.73 -5.99 -5.17
N CYS A 341 10.94 -4.70 -5.24
CA CYS A 341 12.22 -4.06 -4.97
C CYS A 341 12.38 -3.83 -3.47
N MET A 342 13.54 -4.15 -2.91
CA MET A 342 13.77 -3.99 -1.48
C MET A 342 15.22 -3.59 -1.20
N ASP A 343 15.43 -2.77 -0.16
CA ASP A 343 16.78 -2.58 0.35
C ASP A 343 17.23 -3.85 1.11
N LYS A 344 18.55 -4.11 1.07
CA LYS A 344 19.15 -5.25 1.74
C LYS A 344 19.09 -5.10 3.26
N THR A 345 19.53 -3.92 3.75
CA THR A 345 19.81 -3.66 5.15
C THR A 345 18.53 -3.60 5.97
N GLY A 346 18.49 -4.35 7.08
CA GLY A 346 17.32 -4.39 7.94
C GLY A 346 16.12 -5.16 7.37
N THR A 347 16.05 -5.42 6.06
CA THR A 347 14.99 -6.20 5.41
C THR A 347 15.34 -7.69 5.38
N LEU A 348 16.42 -8.04 4.71
CA LEU A 348 16.95 -9.41 4.63
C LEU A 348 17.89 -9.73 5.79
N THR A 349 18.52 -8.70 6.36
CA THR A 349 19.47 -8.80 7.46
C THR A 349 18.89 -8.23 8.74
N ASN A 350 19.41 -8.68 9.87
CA ASN A 350 19.22 -8.01 11.15
C ASN A 350 19.99 -6.69 11.14
N GLU A 351 19.62 -5.74 12.00
CA GLU A 351 20.40 -4.51 12.22
C GLU A 351 21.69 -4.78 13.02
N SER A 352 21.84 -6.01 13.53
CA SER A 352 23.00 -6.46 14.27
C SER A 352 24.04 -7.08 13.33
N ILE A 353 25.27 -6.62 13.48
CA ILE A 353 26.45 -7.23 12.87
C ILE A 353 26.92 -8.35 13.79
N LEU A 354 27.29 -9.50 13.23
CA LEU A 354 27.88 -10.61 14.00
C LEU A 354 29.38 -10.69 13.75
N LEU A 355 30.16 -10.90 14.82
CA LEU A 355 31.56 -11.25 14.71
C LEU A 355 31.65 -12.72 14.27
N GLU A 356 32.32 -12.97 13.13
CA GLU A 356 32.49 -14.32 12.57
C GLU A 356 33.87 -14.88 12.90
N TYR A 357 34.90 -14.10 12.57
CA TYR A 357 36.30 -14.55 12.79
C TYR A 357 37.10 -13.48 13.49
N TYR A 358 38.06 -13.95 14.29
CA TYR A 358 39.13 -13.17 14.94
C TYR A 358 40.47 -13.90 14.65
N MET A 359 41.30 -13.30 13.82
CA MET A 359 42.41 -13.97 13.16
C MET A 359 43.72 -13.20 13.30
N ASP A 360 44.83 -13.99 13.28
CA ASP A 360 46.16 -13.44 13.10
C ASP A 360 46.38 -12.95 11.65
N ILE A 361 47.59 -12.48 11.35
CA ILE A 361 47.95 -11.95 10.02
C ILE A 361 47.89 -12.99 8.87
N LEU A 362 47.90 -14.28 9.20
CA LEU A 362 47.83 -15.38 8.24
C LEU A 362 46.44 -16.02 8.15
N GLY A 363 45.44 -15.50 8.88
CA GLY A 363 44.08 -16.03 8.87
C GLY A 363 43.84 -17.18 9.86
N ASN A 364 44.72 -17.46 10.80
CA ASN A 364 44.49 -18.43 11.88
C ASN A 364 43.76 -17.76 13.04
N GLU A 365 42.87 -18.51 13.71
CA GLU A 365 42.13 -18.02 14.88
C GLU A 365 43.09 -17.57 16.00
N ASN A 366 42.92 -16.34 16.49
CA ASN A 366 43.73 -15.74 17.53
C ASN A 366 42.90 -14.96 18.55
N THR A 367 42.72 -15.52 19.74
CA THR A 367 41.93 -14.93 20.84
C THR A 367 42.52 -13.60 21.34
N GLU A 368 43.82 -13.38 21.25
CA GLU A 368 44.47 -12.12 21.66
C GLU A 368 43.97 -10.92 20.86
N VAL A 369 43.71 -11.11 19.56
CA VAL A 369 43.13 -10.07 18.70
C VAL A 369 41.76 -9.63 19.22
N LEU A 370 40.93 -10.61 19.63
CA LEU A 370 39.62 -10.34 20.18
C LEU A 370 39.68 -9.68 21.56
N ASP A 371 40.62 -10.11 22.43
CA ASP A 371 40.81 -9.52 23.75
C ASP A 371 41.22 -8.05 23.68
N LEU A 372 42.17 -7.73 22.81
CA LEU A 372 42.57 -6.34 22.55
C LEU A 372 41.41 -5.49 22.00
N ALA A 373 40.65 -6.03 21.07
CA ALA A 373 39.49 -5.35 20.51
C ALA A 373 38.39 -5.13 21.55
N TYR A 374 38.19 -6.14 22.43
CA TYR A 374 37.24 -6.08 23.54
C TYR A 374 37.64 -4.97 24.55
N LEU A 375 38.92 -4.88 24.94
CA LEU A 375 39.42 -3.79 25.78
C LEU A 375 39.19 -2.43 25.13
N ASN A 376 39.51 -2.27 23.84
CA ASN A 376 39.31 -1.03 23.11
C ASN A 376 37.83 -0.64 23.07
N SER A 377 36.92 -1.56 22.73
CA SER A 377 35.48 -1.31 22.67
C SER A 377 34.85 -1.05 24.05
N SER A 378 35.39 -1.69 25.12
CA SER A 378 34.88 -1.52 26.48
C SER A 378 35.20 -0.16 27.06
N TYR A 379 36.40 0.36 26.72
CA TYR A 379 36.93 1.61 27.29
C TYR A 379 36.67 2.83 26.42
N HIS A 380 36.18 2.63 25.17
CA HIS A 380 35.79 3.74 24.32
C HIS A 380 34.59 4.51 24.90
N SER A 381 34.72 5.84 25.05
CA SER A 381 33.69 6.68 25.67
C SER A 381 32.71 7.30 24.66
N GLY A 382 32.98 7.14 23.37
CA GLY A 382 32.10 7.64 22.28
C GLY A 382 30.82 6.82 22.11
N VAL A 383 30.02 7.23 21.13
CA VAL A 383 28.80 6.49 20.71
C VAL A 383 29.24 5.10 20.20
N ARG A 384 28.74 4.05 20.83
CA ARG A 384 29.01 2.67 20.44
C ARG A 384 28.38 2.38 19.10
N ASN A 385 29.20 1.95 18.14
CA ASN A 385 28.74 1.53 16.82
C ASN A 385 28.32 0.04 16.82
N PRO A 386 27.67 -0.48 15.78
CA PRO A 386 27.28 -1.89 15.69
C PRO A 386 28.47 -2.87 15.80
N ILE A 387 29.66 -2.48 15.34
CA ILE A 387 30.88 -3.29 15.42
C ILE A 387 31.32 -3.42 16.89
N ASP A 388 31.31 -2.33 17.65
CA ASP A 388 31.63 -2.36 19.10
C ASP A 388 30.64 -3.25 19.85
N ASN A 389 29.35 -3.14 19.54
CA ASN A 389 28.32 -3.98 20.15
C ASN A 389 28.52 -5.47 19.84
N ALA A 390 28.93 -5.81 18.62
CA ALA A 390 29.25 -7.17 18.21
C ALA A 390 30.48 -7.75 18.97
N ILE A 391 31.53 -6.94 19.15
CA ILE A 391 32.69 -7.32 19.92
C ILE A 391 32.33 -7.54 21.42
N LEU A 392 31.55 -6.62 21.99
CA LEU A 392 31.15 -6.72 23.40
C LEU A 392 30.14 -7.86 23.65
N ALA A 393 29.35 -8.25 22.67
CA ALA A 393 28.45 -9.40 22.77
C ALA A 393 29.18 -10.74 22.94
N CYS A 394 30.46 -10.81 22.56
CA CYS A 394 31.31 -12.02 22.76
C CYS A 394 31.44 -12.42 24.23
N LYS A 395 31.23 -11.51 25.18
CA LYS A 395 31.14 -11.83 26.61
C LYS A 395 30.09 -12.90 26.92
N SER A 396 28.98 -12.92 26.18
CA SER A 396 27.87 -13.85 26.41
C SER A 396 28.12 -15.23 25.81
N MET A 397 29.25 -15.48 25.16
CA MET A 397 29.62 -16.81 24.65
C MET A 397 29.96 -17.76 25.82
N PRO A 398 29.57 -19.05 25.70
CA PRO A 398 29.84 -20.03 26.77
C PRO A 398 31.29 -20.06 27.21
N GLY A 399 31.52 -19.88 28.50
CA GLY A 399 32.88 -19.94 29.14
C GLY A 399 33.71 -18.65 29.03
N ARG A 400 33.26 -17.60 28.33
CA ARG A 400 34.06 -16.37 28.16
C ARG A 400 33.70 -15.26 29.16
N GLU A 401 32.60 -15.34 29.87
CA GLU A 401 32.15 -14.29 30.78
C GLU A 401 33.18 -14.03 31.93
N ILE A 402 33.74 -15.10 32.52
CA ILE A 402 34.75 -15.02 33.56
C ILE A 402 36.07 -14.45 33.01
N HIS A 403 36.44 -14.86 31.78
CA HIS A 403 37.64 -14.38 31.13
C HIS A 403 37.62 -12.87 30.92
N TYR A 404 36.55 -12.33 30.34
CA TYR A 404 36.43 -10.88 30.09
C TYR A 404 36.24 -10.05 31.37
N ALA A 405 35.57 -10.60 32.39
CA ALA A 405 35.50 -9.95 33.69
C ALA A 405 36.92 -9.82 34.31
N LYS A 406 37.76 -10.87 34.22
CA LYS A 406 39.14 -10.84 34.66
C LYS A 406 40.00 -9.88 33.85
N LEU A 407 39.87 -9.89 32.53
CA LEU A 407 40.59 -9.00 31.61
C LEU A 407 40.35 -7.52 31.96
N LEU A 408 39.13 -7.12 32.25
CA LEU A 408 38.80 -5.77 32.67
C LEU A 408 39.32 -5.38 34.06
N THR A 409 39.63 -6.35 34.93
CA THR A 409 40.30 -6.07 36.22
C THR A 409 41.81 -5.96 36.09
N GLU A 410 42.41 -6.67 35.10
CA GLU A 410 43.84 -6.63 34.82
C GLU A 410 44.31 -5.38 34.11
N TYR A 411 43.43 -4.76 33.29
CA TYR A 411 43.74 -3.56 32.51
C TYR A 411 42.89 -2.38 32.95
N GLN A 412 43.51 -1.19 33.12
CA GLN A 412 42.81 0.06 33.46
C GLN A 412 42.97 1.08 32.34
N LYS A 413 41.87 1.70 31.96
CA LYS A 413 41.90 2.82 31.01
C LYS A 413 42.68 3.99 31.59
N LYS A 414 43.55 4.60 30.78
CA LYS A 414 44.30 5.81 31.12
C LYS A 414 43.84 7.00 30.24
N ASP A 415 43.75 6.78 28.92
CA ASP A 415 43.43 7.80 27.98
C ASP A 415 42.82 7.21 26.70
N GLU A 416 42.25 8.04 25.82
CA GLU A 416 41.75 7.62 24.52
C GLU A 416 41.79 8.76 23.49
N ILE A 417 41.94 8.39 22.23
CA ILE A 417 41.67 9.29 21.10
C ILE A 417 40.43 8.75 20.38
N PRO A 418 39.28 9.50 20.40
CA PRO A 418 38.03 9.03 19.85
C PRO A 418 38.10 8.77 18.35
N PHE A 419 37.07 8.08 17.82
CA PHE A 419 36.92 7.86 16.40
C PHE A 419 36.80 9.17 15.64
N ASP A 420 37.49 9.26 14.53
CA ASP A 420 37.44 10.37 13.58
C ASP A 420 37.25 9.80 12.16
N TYR A 421 36.30 10.36 11.41
CA TYR A 421 36.01 9.96 10.03
C TYR A 421 37.19 10.12 9.07
N THR A 422 38.12 11.04 9.35
CA THR A 422 39.36 11.23 8.57
C THR A 422 40.38 10.15 8.86
N ARG A 423 40.49 9.75 10.13
CA ARG A 423 41.44 8.72 10.60
C ARG A 423 40.87 7.31 10.47
N LYS A 424 39.57 7.11 10.59
CA LYS A 424 38.81 5.84 10.49
C LYS A 424 39.26 4.76 11.49
N PHE A 425 39.78 5.12 12.66
CA PHE A 425 40.12 4.22 13.74
C PHE A 425 40.00 4.91 15.10
N VAL A 426 39.98 4.08 16.16
CA VAL A 426 39.93 4.48 17.56
C VAL A 426 41.21 3.98 18.25
N SER A 427 41.77 4.80 19.12
CA SER A 427 42.95 4.46 19.93
C SER A 427 42.64 4.57 21.42
N THR A 428 42.94 3.51 22.19
CA THR A 428 42.73 3.46 23.65
C THR A 428 44.00 3.11 24.35
N LEU A 429 44.38 3.87 25.38
CA LEU A 429 45.52 3.59 26.23
C LEU A 429 45.04 2.85 27.48
N VAL A 430 45.56 1.64 27.65
CA VAL A 430 45.28 0.81 28.83
C VAL A 430 46.59 0.46 29.58
N GLN A 431 46.52 0.42 30.86
CA GLN A 431 47.68 0.03 31.72
C GLN A 431 47.42 -1.34 32.38
N ASP A 432 48.36 -2.24 32.24
CA ASP A 432 48.30 -3.59 32.87
C ASP A 432 48.61 -3.51 34.37
N SER A 433 48.40 -4.65 35.06
CA SER A 433 48.69 -4.80 36.50
C SER A 433 50.17 -4.63 36.87
N THR A 434 51.10 -4.72 35.89
CA THR A 434 52.56 -4.51 36.07
C THR A 434 52.98 -3.06 35.92
N GLY A 435 52.03 -2.17 35.52
CA GLY A 435 52.28 -0.74 35.34
C GLY A 435 52.69 -0.36 33.90
N ASN A 436 52.75 -1.30 32.95
CA ASN A 436 53.05 -1.03 31.56
C ASN A 436 51.80 -0.53 30.82
N SER A 437 51.95 0.50 30.02
CA SER A 437 50.82 1.04 29.22
C SER A 437 50.90 0.53 27.79
N HIS A 438 49.73 0.06 27.31
CA HIS A 438 49.55 -0.48 25.98
C HIS A 438 48.57 0.43 25.20
N LEU A 439 49.03 0.93 24.05
CA LEU A 439 48.17 1.65 23.08
C LEU A 439 47.55 0.61 22.14
N ILE A 440 46.22 0.53 22.12
CA ILE A 440 45.44 -0.38 21.29
C ILE A 440 44.69 0.44 20.27
N MET A 441 44.88 0.14 18.97
CA MET A 441 44.18 0.75 17.84
C MET A 441 43.27 -0.25 17.18
N LYS A 442 42.05 0.18 16.78
CA LYS A 442 41.07 -0.63 16.10
C LYS A 442 40.36 0.19 15.03
N GLY A 443 40.24 -0.29 13.80
CA GLY A 443 39.53 0.39 12.71
C GLY A 443 39.85 -0.10 11.31
N ASP A 444 39.74 0.81 10.34
CA ASP A 444 39.95 0.51 8.93
C ASP A 444 41.37 -0.02 8.66
N ILE A 445 41.45 -1.09 7.88
CA ILE A 445 42.67 -1.82 7.61
C ILE A 445 43.72 -0.95 6.94
N ALA A 446 43.37 -0.23 5.88
CA ALA A 446 44.31 0.57 5.11
C ALA A 446 44.92 1.68 5.97
N HIS A 447 44.11 2.32 6.81
CA HIS A 447 44.52 3.41 7.70
C HIS A 447 45.42 2.86 8.85
N ILE A 448 45.09 1.70 9.45
CA ILE A 448 45.91 1.08 10.49
C ILE A 448 47.21 0.59 9.91
N LEU A 449 47.21 -0.08 8.75
CA LEU A 449 48.44 -0.55 8.09
C LEU A 449 49.40 0.60 7.74
N SER A 450 48.88 1.78 7.47
CA SER A 450 49.74 2.98 7.23
C SER A 450 50.52 3.42 8.50
N ARG A 451 50.02 3.04 9.69
CA ARG A 451 50.60 3.37 10.99
C ARG A 451 51.46 2.23 11.57
N CYS A 452 51.43 1.03 10.95
CA CYS A 452 52.18 -0.12 11.42
C CYS A 452 53.53 -0.26 10.75
N SER A 453 54.56 -0.44 11.54
CA SER A 453 55.93 -0.75 11.11
C SER A 453 56.31 -2.23 11.36
N HIS A 454 55.48 -2.92 12.13
CA HIS A 454 55.72 -4.32 12.52
C HIS A 454 54.43 -5.14 12.43
N VAL A 455 54.59 -6.43 12.34
CA VAL A 455 53.51 -7.43 12.46
C VAL A 455 53.85 -8.40 13.60
N GLU A 456 52.85 -8.95 14.21
CA GLU A 456 52.98 -9.98 15.22
C GLU A 456 52.52 -11.32 14.68
N TYR A 457 53.40 -12.32 14.80
CA TYR A 457 53.10 -13.70 14.45
C TYR A 457 53.56 -14.63 15.55
N ARG A 458 52.60 -15.38 16.13
CA ARG A 458 52.84 -16.30 17.27
C ARG A 458 53.64 -15.69 18.42
N GLY A 459 53.28 -14.47 18.81
CA GLY A 459 53.97 -13.74 19.89
C GLY A 459 55.31 -13.15 19.53
N THR A 460 55.79 -13.31 18.27
CA THR A 460 57.08 -12.74 17.82
C THR A 460 56.78 -11.49 16.97
N ARG A 461 57.43 -10.37 17.31
CA ARG A 461 57.37 -9.14 16.56
C ARG A 461 58.34 -9.16 15.39
N LEU A 462 57.81 -9.03 14.16
CA LEU A 462 58.58 -9.04 12.93
C LEU A 462 58.40 -7.68 12.20
N PRO A 463 59.40 -7.20 11.42
CA PRO A 463 59.25 -5.98 10.63
C PRO A 463 58.20 -6.23 9.54
N MET A 464 57.43 -5.20 9.24
CA MET A 464 56.43 -5.23 8.16
C MET A 464 57.11 -5.00 6.79
N GLU A 465 57.57 -6.11 6.16
CA GLU A 465 58.09 -6.10 4.82
C GLU A 465 56.98 -5.97 3.75
N LYS A 466 57.35 -5.71 2.49
CA LYS A 466 56.38 -5.59 1.38
C LYS A 466 55.56 -6.83 1.19
N ASP A 467 56.16 -8.03 1.32
CA ASP A 467 55.54 -9.32 1.16
C ASP A 467 54.49 -9.60 2.24
N ALA A 468 54.80 -9.24 3.53
CA ALA A 468 53.87 -9.34 4.63
C ALA A 468 52.64 -8.43 4.42
N ARG A 469 52.86 -7.21 3.93
CA ARG A 469 51.79 -6.27 3.60
C ARG A 469 50.91 -6.78 2.50
N GLN A 470 51.49 -7.39 1.44
CA GLN A 470 50.75 -7.95 0.34
C GLN A 470 49.92 -9.18 0.75
N SER A 471 50.48 -10.05 1.62
CA SER A 471 49.76 -11.19 2.22
C SER A 471 48.54 -10.73 3.02
N VAL A 472 48.69 -9.68 3.84
CA VAL A 472 47.56 -9.10 4.58
C VAL A 472 46.43 -8.63 3.63
N PHE A 473 46.77 -7.90 2.58
CA PHE A 473 45.77 -7.46 1.62
C PHE A 473 45.11 -8.63 0.86
N SER A 474 45.82 -9.69 0.57
CA SER A 474 45.27 -10.90 -0.07
C SER A 474 44.21 -11.57 0.82
N VAL A 475 44.56 -11.86 2.09
CA VAL A 475 43.65 -12.49 3.06
C VAL A 475 42.41 -11.61 3.30
N VAL A 476 42.62 -10.31 3.49
CA VAL A 476 41.54 -9.38 3.68
C VAL A 476 40.68 -9.27 2.43
N GLY A 477 41.29 -9.25 1.25
CA GLY A 477 40.60 -9.22 -0.03
C GLY A 477 39.72 -10.44 -0.24
N GLU A 478 40.17 -11.64 0.13
CA GLU A 478 39.37 -12.88 0.09
C GLU A 478 38.14 -12.76 1.01
N MET A 479 38.34 -12.34 2.26
CA MET A 479 37.22 -12.12 3.19
C MET A 479 36.21 -11.07 2.69
N GLN A 480 36.71 -9.97 2.11
CA GLN A 480 35.85 -8.93 1.54
C GLN A 480 35.09 -9.43 0.30
N GLN A 481 35.71 -10.31 -0.52
CA GLN A 481 35.01 -10.96 -1.64
C GLN A 481 33.90 -11.89 -1.15
N ASP A 482 34.04 -12.48 0.02
CA ASP A 482 32.99 -13.26 0.69
C ASP A 482 31.92 -12.38 1.37
N GLY A 483 32.03 -11.05 1.22
CA GLY A 483 31.05 -10.07 1.75
C GLY A 483 31.22 -9.75 3.23
N MET A 484 32.38 -10.01 3.81
CA MET A 484 32.67 -9.70 5.20
C MET A 484 33.20 -8.26 5.35
N LYS A 485 32.81 -7.60 6.44
CA LYS A 485 33.43 -6.35 6.88
C LYS A 485 34.62 -6.69 7.76
N VAL A 486 35.81 -6.23 7.39
CA VAL A 486 37.05 -6.56 8.11
C VAL A 486 37.66 -5.30 8.70
N ILE A 487 38.06 -5.36 9.99
CA ILE A 487 38.80 -4.33 10.68
C ILE A 487 40.11 -4.87 11.22
N ALA A 488 41.12 -4.02 11.30
CA ALA A 488 42.43 -4.39 11.89
C ALA A 488 42.50 -3.99 13.36
N VAL A 489 43.35 -4.76 14.10
CA VAL A 489 43.72 -4.47 15.48
C VAL A 489 45.23 -4.39 15.56
N ALA A 490 45.76 -3.30 16.12
CA ALA A 490 47.18 -3.07 16.31
C ALA A 490 47.45 -2.66 17.75
N ARG A 491 48.64 -2.99 18.23
CA ARG A 491 49.08 -2.58 19.56
C ARG A 491 50.49 -2.00 19.55
N LYS A 492 50.81 -1.21 20.60
CA LYS A 492 52.15 -0.71 20.89
C LYS A 492 52.36 -0.59 22.40
N ASN A 493 53.49 -1.08 22.92
CA ASN A 493 53.88 -0.83 24.31
C ASN A 493 54.52 0.57 24.41
N VAL A 494 53.96 1.45 25.21
CA VAL A 494 54.41 2.83 25.39
C VAL A 494 55.02 3.10 26.78
N GLY A 495 55.37 2.01 27.50
CA GLY A 495 56.02 2.06 28.82
C GLY A 495 55.01 2.51 29.88
N THR A 496 55.33 3.56 30.64
CA THR A 496 54.53 4.02 31.80
C THR A 496 53.74 5.31 31.48
N ARG A 497 53.46 5.57 30.20
CA ARG A 497 52.73 6.78 29.78
C ARG A 497 51.29 6.77 30.27
N LYS A 498 50.75 7.94 30.62
CA LYS A 498 49.38 8.10 31.10
C LYS A 498 48.49 8.86 30.10
N GLU A 499 49.05 9.56 29.14
CA GLU A 499 48.38 10.35 28.12
C GLU A 499 48.92 10.02 26.75
N ILE A 500 48.10 10.14 25.71
CA ILE A 500 48.45 9.88 24.31
C ILE A 500 48.08 11.06 23.43
N THR A 501 48.86 11.23 22.37
CA THR A 501 48.65 12.21 21.30
C THR A 501 48.58 11.52 19.96
N PRO A 502 48.02 12.13 18.89
CA PRO A 502 47.99 11.54 17.55
C PRO A 502 49.36 11.18 16.99
N ASP A 503 50.48 11.78 17.53
CA ASP A 503 51.82 11.47 17.11
C ASP A 503 52.29 10.12 17.67
N ASP A 504 51.72 9.62 18.74
CA ASP A 504 52.05 8.32 19.34
C ASP A 504 51.48 7.13 18.51
N GLU A 505 50.53 7.42 17.63
CA GLU A 505 49.85 6.45 16.73
C GLU A 505 50.75 6.03 15.52
N LYS A 506 52.03 6.06 15.66
CA LYS A 506 53.06 5.64 14.69
C LYS A 506 53.81 4.43 15.24
N ASP A 507 54.46 3.66 14.37
CA ASP A 507 55.25 2.50 14.69
C ASP A 507 54.49 1.42 15.49
N MET A 508 53.24 1.18 15.10
CA MET A 508 52.38 0.18 15.67
C MET A 508 52.76 -1.22 15.19
N THR A 509 52.34 -2.23 15.95
CA THR A 509 52.46 -3.65 15.57
C THR A 509 51.07 -4.18 15.24
N LEU A 510 50.85 -4.61 14.01
CA LEU A 510 49.61 -5.27 13.61
C LEU A 510 49.54 -6.66 14.29
N VAL A 511 48.43 -6.92 15.01
CA VAL A 511 48.18 -8.20 15.69
C VAL A 511 47.30 -9.12 14.86
N GLY A 512 46.30 -8.54 14.17
CA GLY A 512 45.41 -9.31 13.33
C GLY A 512 44.15 -8.55 12.94
N TYR A 513 43.10 -9.29 12.57
CA TYR A 513 41.85 -8.75 12.11
C TYR A 513 40.65 -9.41 12.76
N LEU A 514 39.53 -8.66 12.74
CA LEU A 514 38.21 -9.13 13.07
C LEU A 514 37.37 -9.04 11.82
N SER A 515 36.66 -10.11 11.50
CA SER A 515 35.71 -10.08 10.41
C SER A 515 34.26 -10.19 10.90
N PHE A 516 33.40 -9.44 10.26
CA PHE A 516 32.01 -9.35 10.62
C PHE A 516 31.14 -9.56 9.39
N PHE A 517 29.97 -10.12 9.58
CA PHE A 517 28.96 -10.17 8.52
C PHE A 517 27.60 -9.70 9.01
N ASP A 518 26.76 -9.27 8.06
CA ASP A 518 25.39 -8.91 8.34
C ASP A 518 24.56 -10.19 8.53
N ALA A 519 24.07 -10.43 9.73
CA ALA A 519 23.27 -11.62 10.03
C ALA A 519 21.97 -11.61 9.21
N THR A 520 21.76 -12.62 8.37
CA THR A 520 20.48 -12.82 7.68
C THR A 520 19.39 -13.23 8.67
N LYS A 521 18.17 -12.73 8.48
CA LYS A 521 17.01 -13.18 9.28
C LYS A 521 16.72 -14.65 8.99
N GLN A 522 16.42 -15.42 10.02
CA GLN A 522 16.09 -16.84 9.86
C GLN A 522 14.91 -17.08 8.93
N THR A 523 13.92 -16.17 8.95
CA THR A 523 12.70 -16.23 8.11
C THR A 523 12.91 -15.75 6.67
N ALA A 524 14.04 -15.09 6.35
CA ALA A 524 14.23 -14.44 5.06
C ALA A 524 14.21 -15.43 3.88
N SER A 525 14.88 -16.58 3.99
CA SER A 525 14.95 -17.58 2.94
C SER A 525 13.58 -18.22 2.65
N GLU A 526 12.84 -18.54 3.71
CA GLU A 526 11.47 -19.08 3.60
C GLU A 526 10.53 -18.08 2.95
N SER A 527 10.58 -16.82 3.38
CA SER A 527 9.76 -15.74 2.84
C SER A 527 10.06 -15.43 1.38
N VAL A 528 11.33 -15.41 0.98
CA VAL A 528 11.73 -15.25 -0.42
C VAL A 528 11.18 -16.40 -1.27
N THR A 529 11.25 -17.63 -0.75
CA THR A 529 10.69 -18.81 -1.44
C THR A 529 9.17 -18.71 -1.57
N ALA A 530 8.47 -18.23 -0.53
CA ALA A 530 7.04 -18.02 -0.54
C ALA A 530 6.62 -16.92 -1.54
N LEU A 531 7.34 -15.79 -1.57
CA LEU A 531 7.11 -14.73 -2.56
C LEU A 531 7.29 -15.24 -4.00
N LYS A 532 8.31 -16.04 -4.26
CA LYS A 532 8.51 -16.68 -5.58
C LYS A 532 7.35 -17.62 -5.95
N ARG A 533 6.80 -18.38 -5.00
CA ARG A 533 5.59 -19.21 -5.21
C ARG A 533 4.38 -18.34 -5.58
N LEU A 534 4.29 -17.15 -5.03
CA LEU A 534 3.29 -16.15 -5.38
C LEU A 534 3.60 -15.41 -6.68
N LYS A 535 4.63 -15.80 -7.41
CA LYS A 535 5.11 -15.15 -8.64
C LYS A 535 5.43 -13.66 -8.41
N VAL A 536 5.98 -13.33 -7.26
CA VAL A 536 6.57 -12.03 -6.98
C VAL A 536 8.08 -12.17 -7.10
N ILE A 537 8.68 -11.41 -7.99
CA ILE A 537 10.12 -11.45 -8.27
C ILE A 537 10.83 -10.49 -7.31
N PRO A 538 11.64 -10.99 -6.36
CA PRO A 538 12.42 -10.12 -5.48
C PRO A 538 13.62 -9.56 -6.22
N LYS A 539 13.83 -8.24 -6.14
CA LYS A 539 15.02 -7.52 -6.62
C LYS A 539 15.61 -6.70 -5.49
N ILE A 540 16.93 -6.79 -5.31
CA ILE A 540 17.66 -6.11 -4.25
C ILE A 540 18.29 -4.84 -4.81
N LEU A 541 17.99 -3.70 -4.19
CA LEU A 541 18.49 -2.38 -4.54
C LEU A 541 19.19 -1.78 -3.33
N THR A 542 20.51 -1.89 -3.24
CA THR A 542 21.28 -1.47 -2.07
C THR A 542 22.39 -0.48 -2.38
N GLY A 543 22.70 0.41 -1.42
CA GLY A 543 23.90 1.25 -1.47
C GLY A 543 25.18 0.53 -1.04
N ASP A 544 25.07 -0.71 -0.55
CA ASP A 544 26.24 -1.50 -0.12
C ASP A 544 27.08 -2.00 -1.29
N GLN A 545 28.33 -2.38 -1.00
CA GLN A 545 29.25 -2.97 -1.98
C GLN A 545 28.69 -4.27 -2.58
N ALA A 546 29.01 -4.50 -3.85
CA ALA A 546 28.53 -5.65 -4.61
C ALA A 546 28.83 -7.01 -3.93
N ALA A 547 30.03 -7.19 -3.33
CA ALA A 547 30.41 -8.42 -2.65
C ALA A 547 29.53 -8.74 -1.43
N ILE A 548 29.19 -7.71 -0.63
CA ILE A 548 28.31 -7.85 0.55
C ILE A 548 26.89 -8.20 0.10
N ALA A 549 26.37 -7.52 -0.91
CA ALA A 549 25.04 -7.80 -1.46
C ALA A 549 24.94 -9.24 -1.99
N LEU A 550 25.96 -9.69 -2.72
CA LEU A 550 26.07 -11.04 -3.28
C LEU A 550 26.02 -12.12 -2.18
N SER A 551 26.83 -11.96 -1.13
CA SER A 551 26.89 -12.91 -0.01
C SER A 551 25.50 -13.09 0.65
N VAL A 552 24.80 -11.99 0.95
CA VAL A 552 23.46 -12.04 1.54
C VAL A 552 22.46 -12.69 0.60
N CYS A 553 22.45 -12.31 -0.70
CA CYS A 553 21.52 -12.84 -1.68
C CYS A 553 21.65 -14.36 -1.88
N ARG A 554 22.89 -14.87 -1.93
CA ARG A 554 23.15 -16.32 -2.01
C ARG A 554 22.59 -17.07 -0.80
N ARG A 555 22.76 -16.55 0.41
CA ARG A 555 22.26 -17.15 1.65
C ARG A 555 20.73 -17.21 1.72
N VAL A 556 20.04 -16.21 1.18
CA VAL A 556 18.56 -16.16 1.17
C VAL A 556 17.93 -16.77 -0.09
N GLY A 557 18.74 -17.28 -1.03
CA GLY A 557 18.24 -17.99 -2.22
C GLY A 557 17.73 -17.05 -3.34
N ILE A 558 18.23 -15.80 -3.41
CA ILE A 558 18.01 -14.90 -4.54
C ILE A 558 19.12 -15.17 -5.57
N SER A 559 18.73 -15.33 -6.86
CA SER A 559 19.71 -15.51 -7.96
C SER A 559 20.58 -14.25 -8.07
N ALA A 560 21.88 -14.44 -8.06
CA ALA A 560 22.88 -13.37 -8.09
C ALA A 560 23.93 -13.65 -9.21
N GLU A 561 23.50 -14.23 -10.32
CA GLU A 561 24.36 -14.51 -11.46
C GLU A 561 24.85 -13.23 -12.12
N HIS A 562 23.98 -12.21 -12.17
CA HIS A 562 24.30 -10.90 -12.70
C HIS A 562 24.09 -9.83 -11.62
N ILE A 563 25.12 -9.05 -11.35
CA ILE A 563 25.07 -7.89 -10.47
C ILE A 563 25.39 -6.65 -11.32
N LEU A 564 24.63 -5.58 -11.11
CA LEU A 564 24.93 -4.26 -11.68
C LEU A 564 25.28 -3.28 -10.58
N THR A 565 26.35 -2.54 -10.80
CA THR A 565 26.75 -1.44 -9.90
C THR A 565 26.20 -0.11 -10.39
N GLY A 566 26.10 0.85 -9.47
CA GLY A 566 25.65 2.21 -9.80
C GLY A 566 26.45 2.87 -10.91
N THR A 567 27.76 2.64 -10.97
CA THR A 567 28.64 3.15 -12.04
C THR A 567 28.28 2.57 -13.40
N GLN A 568 28.05 1.25 -13.50
CA GLN A 568 27.62 0.60 -14.73
C GLN A 568 26.24 1.10 -15.18
N LEU A 569 25.38 1.40 -14.22
CA LEU A 569 24.02 1.87 -14.47
C LEU A 569 24.00 3.29 -15.06
N ASP A 570 24.95 4.15 -14.67
CA ASP A 570 25.08 5.51 -15.21
C ASP A 570 25.61 5.51 -16.65
N GLU A 571 26.34 4.49 -17.07
CA GLU A 571 26.83 4.32 -18.45
C GLU A 571 25.74 3.81 -19.41
N MET A 572 24.63 3.24 -18.90
CA MET A 572 23.57 2.66 -19.72
C MET A 572 22.52 3.67 -20.14
N THR A 573 22.06 3.55 -21.37
CA THR A 573 20.86 4.25 -21.84
C THR A 573 19.60 3.64 -21.27
N ASP A 574 18.48 4.40 -21.23
CA ASP A 574 17.21 3.90 -20.68
C ASP A 574 16.64 2.69 -21.47
N CYS A 575 16.93 2.61 -22.79
CA CYS A 575 16.54 1.48 -23.60
C CYS A 575 17.31 0.19 -23.27
N GLU A 576 18.59 0.30 -22.93
CA GLU A 576 19.42 -0.83 -22.47
C GLU A 576 19.02 -1.24 -21.07
N LEU A 577 18.80 -0.27 -20.19
CA LEU A 577 18.37 -0.49 -18.82
C LEU A 577 17.07 -1.31 -18.77
N LYS A 578 16.07 -0.98 -19.59
CA LYS A 578 14.78 -1.71 -19.66
C LYS A 578 14.96 -3.19 -19.99
N LYS A 579 15.95 -3.57 -20.75
CA LYS A 579 16.24 -4.98 -21.08
C LYS A 579 16.97 -5.67 -19.93
N VAL A 580 18.00 -5.03 -19.42
CA VAL A 580 18.89 -5.61 -18.42
C VAL A 580 18.20 -5.71 -17.05
N VAL A 581 17.28 -4.81 -16.72
CA VAL A 581 16.53 -4.83 -15.45
C VAL A 581 15.64 -6.05 -15.30
N GLU A 582 15.22 -6.70 -16.40
CA GLU A 582 14.44 -7.95 -16.35
C GLU A 582 15.26 -9.12 -15.81
N GLU A 583 16.47 -9.27 -16.30
CA GLU A 583 17.33 -10.41 -16.01
C GLU A 583 18.12 -10.25 -14.70
N THR A 584 18.36 -9.00 -14.29
CA THR A 584 19.15 -8.68 -13.10
C THR A 584 18.30 -8.64 -11.84
N HIS A 585 18.73 -9.35 -10.79
CA HIS A 585 18.04 -9.38 -9.49
C HIS A 585 18.74 -8.58 -8.38
N VAL A 586 20.02 -8.22 -8.57
CA VAL A 586 20.83 -7.55 -7.55
C VAL A 586 21.50 -6.32 -8.14
N PHE A 587 21.24 -5.17 -7.51
CA PHE A 587 21.81 -3.89 -7.87
C PHE A 587 22.51 -3.32 -6.64
N ALA A 588 23.80 -3.03 -6.75
CA ALA A 588 24.68 -2.63 -5.64
C ALA A 588 25.29 -1.24 -5.86
N GLU A 589 25.76 -0.62 -4.79
CA GLU A 589 26.43 0.70 -4.82
C GLU A 589 25.53 1.79 -5.41
N LEU A 590 24.22 1.72 -5.15
CA LEU A 590 23.23 2.61 -5.74
C LEU A 590 23.09 3.91 -4.96
N THR A 591 22.95 5.00 -5.68
CA THR A 591 22.44 6.26 -5.17
C THR A 591 20.91 6.26 -5.11
N PRO A 592 20.26 7.13 -4.31
CA PRO A 592 18.79 7.25 -4.27
C PRO A 592 18.17 7.52 -5.65
N GLY A 593 18.80 8.36 -6.48
CA GLY A 593 18.32 8.65 -7.83
C GLY A 593 18.35 7.44 -8.77
N GLN A 594 19.37 6.60 -8.66
CA GLN A 594 19.48 5.36 -9.43
C GLN A 594 18.42 4.33 -9.01
N LYS A 595 18.05 4.25 -7.70
CA LYS A 595 16.93 3.42 -7.24
C LYS A 595 15.62 3.82 -7.91
N VAL A 596 15.35 5.13 -8.02
CA VAL A 596 14.18 5.67 -8.74
C VAL A 596 14.17 5.26 -10.20
N ARG A 597 15.31 5.42 -10.89
CA ARG A 597 15.47 5.09 -12.31
C ARG A 597 15.19 3.61 -12.59
N LEU A 598 15.63 2.71 -11.71
CA LEU A 598 15.34 1.27 -11.78
C LEU A 598 13.86 0.96 -11.61
N VAL A 599 13.23 1.55 -10.60
CA VAL A 599 11.78 1.38 -10.34
C VAL A 599 10.96 1.89 -11.53
N SER A 600 11.31 3.04 -12.08
CA SER A 600 10.66 3.62 -13.27
C SER A 600 10.80 2.71 -14.50
N ALA A 601 12.00 2.16 -14.75
CA ALA A 601 12.24 1.26 -15.88
C ALA A 601 11.38 -0.01 -15.78
N LEU A 602 11.24 -0.61 -14.59
CA LEU A 602 10.36 -1.77 -14.37
C LEU A 602 8.88 -1.43 -14.60
N LYS A 603 8.41 -0.25 -14.15
CA LYS A 603 7.04 0.21 -14.39
C LYS A 603 6.76 0.42 -15.88
N GLU A 604 7.71 0.99 -16.61
CA GLU A 604 7.59 1.22 -18.06
C GLU A 604 7.60 -0.10 -18.86
N ASN A 605 8.20 -1.17 -18.34
CA ASN A 605 8.10 -2.51 -18.87
C ASN A 605 6.74 -3.18 -18.60
N GLY A 606 5.87 -2.55 -17.79
CA GLY A 606 4.52 -3.02 -17.50
C GLY A 606 4.37 -3.77 -16.19
N HIS A 607 5.41 -3.81 -15.35
CA HIS A 607 5.35 -4.45 -14.03
C HIS A 607 4.59 -3.59 -13.01
N THR A 608 3.96 -4.26 -12.05
CA THR A 608 3.44 -3.63 -10.83
C THR A 608 4.48 -3.74 -9.73
N VAL A 609 5.24 -2.66 -9.54
CA VAL A 609 6.40 -2.64 -8.66
C VAL A 609 6.02 -2.23 -7.24
N GLY A 610 6.33 -3.10 -6.27
CA GLY A 610 6.40 -2.74 -4.86
C GLY A 610 7.83 -2.34 -4.49
N PHE A 611 7.98 -1.34 -3.65
CA PHE A 611 9.28 -0.96 -3.07
C PHE A 611 9.20 -1.02 -1.54
N LEU A 612 10.06 -1.82 -0.92
CA LEU A 612 10.18 -1.95 0.53
C LEU A 612 11.45 -1.22 0.99
N GLY A 613 11.26 -0.14 1.77
CA GLY A 613 12.35 0.67 2.30
C GLY A 613 12.07 1.21 3.69
N ASP A 614 13.10 1.47 4.47
CA ASP A 614 13.02 1.96 5.86
C ASP A 614 13.87 3.21 6.10
N GLY A 615 14.74 3.56 5.16
CA GLY A 615 15.64 4.70 5.24
C GLY A 615 15.11 5.94 4.51
N VAL A 616 15.71 7.09 4.83
CA VAL A 616 15.47 8.36 4.13
C VAL A 616 15.86 8.26 2.65
N ASN A 617 16.92 7.51 2.35
CA ASN A 617 17.42 7.30 1.00
C ASN A 617 16.44 6.57 0.08
N ASP A 618 15.43 5.89 0.68
CA ASP A 618 14.43 5.12 -0.03
C ASP A 618 13.17 5.92 -0.38
N ILE A 619 12.98 7.09 0.23
CA ILE A 619 11.79 7.93 0.04
C ILE A 619 11.49 8.23 -1.43
N PRO A 620 12.45 8.60 -2.27
CA PRO A 620 12.16 8.85 -3.68
C PRO A 620 11.67 7.60 -4.41
N ALA A 621 12.24 6.43 -4.10
CA ALA A 621 11.84 5.14 -4.69
C ALA A 621 10.48 4.64 -4.16
N LEU A 622 10.18 4.85 -2.87
CA LEU A 622 8.86 4.60 -2.27
C LEU A 622 7.76 5.41 -2.99
N ASN A 623 8.05 6.68 -3.28
CA ASN A 623 7.12 7.56 -4.00
C ASN A 623 6.95 7.17 -5.47
N GLU A 624 7.99 6.67 -6.13
CA GLU A 624 7.96 6.26 -7.54
C GLU A 624 7.23 4.93 -7.73
N ALA A 625 7.33 3.99 -6.80
CA ALA A 625 6.74 2.66 -6.91
C ALA A 625 5.20 2.70 -7.06
N ASN A 626 4.60 1.63 -7.61
CA ASN A 626 3.14 1.47 -7.63
C ASN A 626 2.59 1.30 -6.23
N VAL A 627 3.36 0.69 -5.33
CA VAL A 627 3.07 0.62 -3.90
C VAL A 627 4.36 0.77 -3.09
N GLY A 628 4.45 1.87 -2.35
CA GLY A 628 5.51 2.10 -1.37
C GLY A 628 5.20 1.35 -0.07
N ILE A 629 6.14 0.55 0.41
CA ILE A 629 5.98 -0.29 1.60
C ILE A 629 7.07 0.10 2.60
N SER A 630 6.70 0.36 3.85
CA SER A 630 7.66 0.62 4.93
C SER A 630 7.36 -0.25 6.14
N VAL A 631 8.18 -0.16 7.16
CA VAL A 631 8.06 -0.92 8.40
C VAL A 631 7.88 0.01 9.59
N ASP A 632 7.32 -0.48 10.70
CA ASP A 632 7.07 0.32 11.90
C ASP A 632 8.37 0.91 12.52
N THR A 633 9.47 0.16 12.41
CA THR A 633 10.79 0.61 12.87
C THR A 633 11.51 1.57 11.90
N ALA A 634 10.94 1.85 10.74
CA ALA A 634 11.51 2.77 9.76
C ALA A 634 11.50 4.21 10.27
N VAL A 635 12.34 5.05 9.65
CA VAL A 635 12.26 6.49 9.88
C VAL A 635 10.87 7.02 9.49
N ASP A 636 10.36 7.97 10.25
CA ASP A 636 8.99 8.44 10.08
C ASP A 636 8.71 9.01 8.69
N ALA A 637 9.72 9.68 8.10
CA ALA A 637 9.64 10.17 6.74
C ALA A 637 9.42 9.04 5.71
N ALA A 638 10.01 7.86 5.90
CA ALA A 638 9.77 6.70 5.06
C ALA A 638 8.37 6.11 5.30
N LYS A 639 7.93 6.05 6.57
CA LYS A 639 6.55 5.66 6.92
C LYS A 639 5.52 6.61 6.29
N ASP A 640 5.80 7.92 6.28
CA ASP A 640 4.91 8.92 5.68
C ASP A 640 4.82 8.80 4.16
N ALA A 641 5.94 8.53 3.50
CA ALA A 641 6.00 8.33 2.06
C ALA A 641 5.38 7.00 1.59
N ALA A 642 5.30 6.02 2.50
CA ALA A 642 4.78 4.69 2.18
C ALA A 642 3.25 4.65 2.12
N ASP A 643 2.70 3.86 1.19
CA ASP A 643 1.28 3.56 1.07
C ASP A 643 0.85 2.45 2.06
N VAL A 644 1.80 1.60 2.45
CA VAL A 644 1.60 0.43 3.33
C VAL A 644 2.68 0.40 4.40
N VAL A 645 2.32 0.13 5.65
CA VAL A 645 3.26 -0.02 6.77
C VAL A 645 3.10 -1.41 7.39
N LEU A 646 4.19 -2.16 7.46
CA LEU A 646 4.25 -3.44 8.15
C LEU A 646 4.58 -3.20 9.63
N LEU A 647 3.75 -3.70 10.54
CA LEU A 647 3.96 -3.56 12.00
C LEU A 647 5.10 -4.43 12.54
N GLN A 648 5.57 -5.36 11.75
CA GLN A 648 6.79 -6.12 12.03
C GLN A 648 7.68 -6.09 10.80
N LYS A 649 8.97 -5.92 11.02
CA LYS A 649 9.99 -5.93 9.97
C LYS A 649 10.30 -7.38 9.56
N ASP A 650 9.29 -8.08 9.03
CA ASP A 650 9.36 -9.47 8.57
C ASP A 650 8.67 -9.64 7.21
N LEU A 651 9.35 -10.31 6.28
CA LEU A 651 8.81 -10.61 4.96
C LEU A 651 7.61 -11.57 5.00
N ASN A 652 7.44 -12.36 6.06
CA ASN A 652 6.24 -13.18 6.24
C ASN A 652 4.97 -12.32 6.37
N VAL A 653 5.08 -11.16 7.04
CA VAL A 653 3.97 -10.20 7.16
C VAL A 653 3.62 -9.64 5.79
N LEU A 654 4.62 -9.35 4.96
CA LEU A 654 4.44 -8.91 3.59
C LEU A 654 3.75 -9.99 2.74
N GLU A 655 4.19 -11.26 2.82
CA GLU A 655 3.56 -12.39 2.13
C GLU A 655 2.07 -12.48 2.47
N GLN A 656 1.74 -12.46 3.76
CA GLN A 656 0.35 -12.50 4.23
C GLN A 656 -0.46 -11.30 3.73
N GLY A 657 0.17 -10.13 3.68
CA GLY A 657 -0.42 -8.91 3.11
C GLY A 657 -0.74 -9.07 1.62
N VAL A 658 0.20 -9.59 0.82
CA VAL A 658 -0.01 -9.86 -0.62
C VAL A 658 -1.15 -10.84 -0.83
N LEU A 659 -1.22 -11.92 -0.05
CA LEU A 659 -2.31 -12.89 -0.12
C LEU A 659 -3.68 -12.27 0.15
N GLU A 660 -3.81 -11.44 1.21
CA GLU A 660 -5.07 -10.76 1.52
C GLU A 660 -5.40 -9.67 0.47
N GLY A 661 -4.40 -8.98 -0.06
CA GLY A 661 -4.56 -8.05 -1.18
C GLY A 661 -5.13 -8.75 -2.42
N ARG A 662 -4.58 -9.92 -2.79
CA ARG A 662 -5.07 -10.73 -3.92
C ARG A 662 -6.48 -11.25 -3.72
N LYS A 663 -6.84 -11.71 -2.51
CA LYS A 663 -8.23 -12.10 -2.18
C LYS A 663 -9.20 -10.93 -2.37
N THR A 664 -8.82 -9.77 -1.88
CA THR A 664 -9.61 -8.54 -2.00
C THR A 664 -9.81 -8.18 -3.47
N PHE A 665 -8.74 -8.17 -4.24
CA PHE A 665 -8.76 -7.83 -5.66
C PHE A 665 -9.57 -8.85 -6.48
N THR A 666 -9.41 -10.15 -6.21
CA THR A 666 -10.20 -11.21 -6.86
C THR A 666 -11.69 -11.04 -6.61
N ASN A 667 -12.11 -10.70 -5.38
CA ASN A 667 -13.53 -10.46 -5.09
C ASN A 667 -14.09 -9.21 -5.80
N MET A 668 -13.26 -8.19 -6.04
CA MET A 668 -13.63 -7.05 -6.88
C MET A 668 -13.82 -7.49 -8.34
N LEU A 669 -12.89 -8.26 -8.88
CA LEU A 669 -12.98 -8.78 -10.25
C LEU A 669 -14.18 -9.70 -10.45
N LYS A 670 -14.52 -10.55 -9.46
CA LYS A 670 -15.75 -11.38 -9.47
C LYS A 670 -16.97 -10.50 -9.71
N TYR A 671 -17.16 -9.49 -8.88
CA TYR A 671 -18.31 -8.57 -9.03
C TYR A 671 -18.37 -7.97 -10.42
N ILE A 672 -17.28 -7.39 -10.89
CA ILE A 672 -17.21 -6.68 -12.17
C ILE A 672 -17.50 -7.61 -13.34
N LYS A 673 -16.80 -8.74 -13.43
CA LYS A 673 -16.94 -9.71 -14.55
C LYS A 673 -18.34 -10.33 -14.57
N ILE A 674 -18.85 -10.74 -13.40
CA ILE A 674 -20.16 -11.40 -13.28
C ILE A 674 -21.29 -10.41 -13.62
N THR A 675 -21.29 -9.22 -13.00
CA THR A 675 -22.33 -8.21 -13.23
C THR A 675 -22.34 -7.73 -14.68
N ALA A 676 -21.17 -7.42 -15.25
CA ALA A 676 -21.07 -6.99 -16.63
C ALA A 676 -21.56 -8.08 -17.62
N SER A 677 -21.22 -9.36 -17.36
CA SER A 677 -21.67 -10.48 -18.18
C SER A 677 -23.17 -10.71 -18.08
N SER A 678 -23.73 -10.64 -16.87
CA SER A 678 -25.18 -10.77 -16.63
C SER A 678 -25.98 -9.66 -17.33
N ASN A 679 -25.57 -8.41 -17.15
CA ASN A 679 -26.22 -7.27 -17.79
C ASN A 679 -26.16 -7.34 -19.32
N PHE A 680 -25.00 -7.75 -19.87
CA PHE A 680 -24.87 -7.97 -21.30
C PHE A 680 -25.81 -9.06 -21.83
N GLY A 681 -25.92 -10.19 -21.10
CA GLY A 681 -26.85 -11.27 -21.42
C GLY A 681 -28.33 -10.80 -21.43
N ASN A 682 -28.73 -10.08 -20.38
CA ASN A 682 -30.10 -9.57 -20.27
C ASN A 682 -30.49 -8.67 -21.46
N ILE A 683 -29.59 -7.79 -21.91
CA ILE A 683 -29.91 -6.92 -23.05
C ILE A 683 -29.98 -7.71 -24.35
N PHE A 684 -29.08 -8.68 -24.53
CA PHE A 684 -29.15 -9.53 -25.70
C PHE A 684 -30.48 -10.30 -25.75
N SER A 685 -30.96 -10.78 -24.59
CA SER A 685 -32.29 -11.40 -24.46
C SER A 685 -33.43 -10.44 -24.76
N ILE A 686 -33.33 -9.18 -24.27
CA ILE A 686 -34.30 -8.13 -24.58
C ILE A 686 -34.36 -7.86 -26.10
N ILE A 687 -33.21 -7.78 -26.77
CA ILE A 687 -33.14 -7.57 -28.21
C ILE A 687 -33.82 -8.73 -28.93
N CYS A 688 -33.51 -9.95 -28.59
CA CYS A 688 -34.14 -11.15 -29.17
C CYS A 688 -35.67 -11.13 -28.95
N ALA A 689 -36.10 -10.94 -27.70
CA ALA A 689 -37.51 -10.90 -27.36
C ALA A 689 -38.28 -9.79 -28.10
N SER A 690 -37.69 -8.58 -28.18
CA SER A 690 -38.28 -7.43 -28.88
C SER A 690 -38.43 -7.62 -30.36
N ALA A 691 -37.63 -8.50 -30.97
CA ALA A 691 -37.74 -8.81 -32.40
C ALA A 691 -38.89 -9.78 -32.72
N PHE A 692 -39.29 -10.64 -31.77
CA PHE A 692 -40.28 -11.71 -32.02
C PHE A 692 -41.60 -11.55 -31.28
N LEU A 693 -41.63 -10.82 -30.15
CA LEU A 693 -42.84 -10.67 -29.35
C LEU A 693 -43.68 -9.49 -29.79
N PRO A 694 -45.02 -9.65 -29.89
CA PRO A 694 -45.94 -8.55 -30.24
C PRO A 694 -46.30 -7.63 -29.06
N PHE A 695 -45.61 -7.78 -27.90
CA PHE A 695 -45.74 -7.00 -26.69
C PHE A 695 -44.41 -6.85 -25.99
N LEU A 696 -44.27 -5.90 -25.07
CA LEU A 696 -43.04 -5.71 -24.31
C LEU A 696 -42.70 -6.93 -23.49
N PRO A 697 -41.48 -7.47 -23.61
CA PRO A 697 -41.10 -8.70 -22.93
C PRO A 697 -41.06 -8.57 -21.41
N MET A 698 -40.85 -7.36 -20.91
CA MET A 698 -40.84 -6.98 -19.50
C MET A 698 -41.26 -5.50 -19.40
N THR A 699 -41.84 -5.06 -18.30
CA THR A 699 -42.09 -3.64 -18.08
C THR A 699 -40.86 -2.91 -17.59
N SER A 700 -40.78 -1.58 -17.82
CA SER A 700 -39.67 -0.75 -17.33
C SER A 700 -39.46 -0.89 -15.83
N ILE A 701 -40.56 -0.98 -15.06
CA ILE A 701 -40.50 -1.18 -13.59
C ILE A 701 -39.86 -2.53 -13.22
N GLN A 702 -40.22 -3.59 -13.92
CA GLN A 702 -39.68 -4.94 -13.66
C GLN A 702 -38.19 -4.98 -13.96
N ILE A 703 -37.71 -4.37 -15.05
CA ILE A 703 -36.28 -4.27 -15.37
C ILE A 703 -35.52 -3.50 -14.28
N LEU A 704 -36.04 -2.36 -13.86
CA LEU A 704 -35.40 -1.56 -12.81
C LEU A 704 -35.39 -2.29 -11.47
N LEU A 705 -36.50 -2.95 -11.12
CA LEU A 705 -36.61 -3.77 -9.91
C LEU A 705 -35.62 -4.93 -9.94
N LEU A 706 -35.52 -5.65 -11.04
CA LEU A 706 -34.57 -6.76 -11.22
C LEU A 706 -33.13 -6.31 -11.00
N ASN A 707 -32.72 -5.18 -11.60
CA ASN A 707 -31.39 -4.64 -11.47
C ASN A 707 -31.06 -4.17 -10.04
N LEU A 708 -31.99 -3.43 -9.40
CA LEU A 708 -31.83 -3.00 -8.00
C LEU A 708 -31.64 -4.18 -7.06
N LEU A 709 -32.43 -5.24 -7.27
CA LEU A 709 -32.37 -6.45 -6.47
C LEU A 709 -31.05 -7.17 -6.64
N TYR A 710 -30.64 -7.37 -7.88
CA TYR A 710 -29.40 -8.03 -8.21
C TYR A 710 -28.20 -7.26 -7.63
N ASP A 711 -28.14 -5.97 -7.83
CA ASP A 711 -27.09 -5.12 -7.29
C ASP A 711 -27.04 -5.17 -5.76
N THR A 712 -28.21 -5.17 -5.09
CA THR A 712 -28.29 -5.29 -3.63
C THR A 712 -27.73 -6.64 -3.14
N LEU A 713 -28.00 -7.72 -3.84
CA LEU A 713 -27.46 -9.04 -3.53
C LEU A 713 -25.93 -9.12 -3.75
N CYS A 714 -25.41 -8.41 -4.75
CA CYS A 714 -23.99 -8.36 -5.04
C CYS A 714 -23.16 -7.65 -3.97
N ILE A 715 -23.76 -6.84 -3.10
CA ILE A 715 -23.05 -6.14 -1.99
C ILE A 715 -22.30 -7.12 -1.08
N VAL A 716 -22.72 -8.38 -1.01
CA VAL A 716 -22.12 -9.39 -0.14
C VAL A 716 -20.84 -10.03 -0.72
N LEU A 717 -20.55 -9.85 -2.02
CA LEU A 717 -19.39 -10.45 -2.68
C LEU A 717 -18.03 -10.11 -2.03
N PRO A 718 -17.79 -8.94 -1.41
CA PRO A 718 -16.57 -8.69 -0.64
C PRO A 718 -16.27 -9.76 0.41
N TRP A 719 -17.30 -10.44 0.95
CA TRP A 719 -17.14 -11.49 1.97
C TRP A 719 -17.04 -12.89 1.38
N ASP A 720 -17.03 -13.04 0.05
CA ASP A 720 -16.92 -14.35 -0.58
C ASP A 720 -15.54 -14.99 -0.37
N ASN A 721 -15.52 -16.34 -0.41
CA ASN A 721 -14.30 -17.14 -0.39
C ASN A 721 -13.61 -17.07 -1.74
N VAL A 722 -12.27 -17.09 -1.73
CA VAL A 722 -11.43 -17.12 -2.94
C VAL A 722 -10.69 -18.45 -2.97
N ASP A 723 -10.65 -19.07 -4.12
CA ASP A 723 -9.93 -20.33 -4.33
C ASP A 723 -8.41 -20.06 -4.31
N GLU A 724 -7.64 -20.98 -3.74
CA GLU A 724 -6.18 -20.83 -3.58
C GLU A 724 -5.46 -20.61 -4.91
N GLU A 725 -5.91 -21.24 -5.98
CA GLU A 725 -5.33 -21.11 -7.32
C GLU A 725 -5.41 -19.67 -7.86
N GLU A 726 -6.45 -18.92 -7.49
CA GLU A 726 -6.68 -17.55 -7.95
C GLU A 726 -5.78 -16.52 -7.24
N ILE A 727 -5.22 -16.85 -6.07
CA ILE A 727 -4.34 -15.98 -5.31
C ILE A 727 -2.85 -16.24 -5.52
N LEU A 728 -2.49 -17.34 -6.21
CA LEU A 728 -1.09 -17.69 -6.47
C LEU A 728 -0.41 -16.80 -7.51
N SER A 729 -1.17 -16.16 -8.39
CA SER A 729 -0.63 -15.28 -9.43
C SER A 729 -1.21 -13.86 -9.33
N PRO A 730 -0.43 -12.83 -9.66
CA PRO A 730 -0.93 -11.47 -9.76
C PRO A 730 -2.02 -11.38 -10.84
N ARG A 731 -2.99 -10.51 -10.65
CA ARG A 731 -4.09 -10.24 -11.58
C ARG A 731 -4.10 -8.77 -11.97
N ASP A 732 -4.57 -8.52 -13.17
CA ASP A 732 -4.56 -7.20 -13.77
C ASP A 732 -5.96 -6.69 -14.15
N TRP A 733 -6.17 -5.36 -14.10
CA TRP A 733 -7.38 -4.72 -14.59
C TRP A 733 -7.26 -4.50 -16.08
N SER A 734 -7.93 -5.34 -16.87
CA SER A 734 -7.92 -5.18 -18.31
C SER A 734 -9.35 -5.13 -18.88
N GLY A 735 -9.67 -4.04 -19.59
CA GLY A 735 -10.92 -3.95 -20.36
C GLY A 735 -11.02 -5.03 -21.44
N LYS A 736 -9.89 -5.57 -21.91
CA LYS A 736 -9.83 -6.66 -22.88
C LYS A 736 -10.34 -7.96 -22.26
N THR A 737 -9.89 -8.33 -21.07
CA THR A 737 -10.34 -9.54 -20.37
C THR A 737 -11.82 -9.45 -20.01
N LEU A 738 -12.30 -8.27 -19.56
CA LEU A 738 -13.71 -8.04 -19.32
C LEU A 738 -14.55 -8.24 -20.57
N LYS A 739 -14.16 -7.66 -21.70
CA LYS A 739 -14.87 -7.83 -22.98
C LYS A 739 -14.94 -9.31 -23.41
N GLN A 740 -13.84 -10.03 -23.28
CA GLN A 740 -13.78 -11.45 -23.59
C GLN A 740 -14.72 -12.28 -22.70
N PHE A 741 -14.74 -11.97 -21.41
CA PHE A 741 -15.62 -12.61 -20.44
C PHE A 741 -17.10 -12.38 -20.76
N MET A 742 -17.49 -11.11 -20.99
CA MET A 742 -18.85 -10.73 -21.35
C MET A 742 -19.34 -11.45 -22.60
N LEU A 743 -18.54 -11.49 -23.65
CA LEU A 743 -18.87 -12.14 -24.92
C LEU A 743 -18.93 -13.69 -24.81
N SER A 744 -18.22 -14.27 -23.85
CA SER A 744 -18.20 -15.74 -23.64
C SER A 744 -19.37 -16.22 -22.78
N PHE A 745 -19.69 -15.49 -21.70
CA PHE A 745 -20.69 -15.92 -20.72
C PHE A 745 -22.06 -15.26 -20.86
N GLY A 746 -22.13 -14.03 -21.39
CA GLY A 746 -23.43 -13.33 -21.60
C GLY A 746 -24.40 -14.09 -22.51
N PRO A 747 -24.00 -14.54 -23.69
CA PRO A 747 -24.89 -15.27 -24.58
C PRO A 747 -25.41 -16.60 -24.02
N ILE A 748 -24.73 -17.17 -23.01
CA ILE A 748 -25.21 -18.42 -22.38
C ILE A 748 -26.49 -18.15 -21.59
N SER A 749 -26.52 -17.02 -20.82
CA SER A 749 -27.74 -16.63 -20.12
C SER A 749 -28.91 -16.46 -21.10
N SER A 750 -28.65 -15.74 -22.20
CA SER A 750 -29.66 -15.46 -23.22
C SER A 750 -30.23 -16.71 -23.91
N LEU A 751 -29.43 -17.77 -24.01
CA LEU A 751 -29.92 -19.04 -24.53
C LEU A 751 -31.06 -19.61 -23.68
N PHE A 752 -30.91 -19.55 -22.37
CA PHE A 752 -31.93 -20.03 -21.41
C PHE A 752 -33.11 -19.08 -21.35
N ASP A 753 -32.91 -17.77 -21.49
CA ASP A 753 -33.96 -16.80 -21.65
C ASP A 753 -34.82 -17.13 -22.89
N ILE A 754 -34.20 -17.43 -24.03
CA ILE A 754 -34.90 -17.80 -25.27
C ILE A 754 -35.70 -19.09 -25.07
N VAL A 755 -35.13 -20.10 -24.43
CA VAL A 755 -35.85 -21.34 -24.08
C VAL A 755 -37.07 -21.03 -23.21
N THR A 756 -36.90 -20.15 -22.23
CA THR A 756 -38.00 -19.69 -21.37
C THR A 756 -39.06 -18.91 -22.15
N PHE A 757 -38.67 -18.04 -23.11
CA PHE A 757 -39.63 -17.34 -23.99
C PHE A 757 -40.48 -18.31 -24.79
N LEU A 758 -39.86 -19.31 -25.39
CA LEU A 758 -40.60 -20.34 -26.15
C LEU A 758 -41.53 -21.14 -25.25
N PHE A 759 -41.08 -21.51 -24.05
CA PHE A 759 -41.89 -22.22 -23.09
C PHE A 759 -43.07 -21.39 -22.59
N LEU A 760 -42.85 -20.14 -22.22
CA LEU A 760 -43.88 -19.22 -21.79
C LEU A 760 -44.89 -18.93 -22.91
N TYR A 761 -44.41 -18.65 -24.12
CA TYR A 761 -45.26 -18.24 -25.23
C TYR A 761 -46.10 -19.38 -25.80
N TYR A 762 -45.58 -20.61 -25.91
CA TYR A 762 -46.28 -21.73 -26.56
C TYR A 762 -46.93 -22.71 -25.57
N PHE A 763 -46.50 -22.74 -24.31
CA PHE A 763 -47.00 -23.74 -23.35
C PHE A 763 -47.67 -23.11 -22.13
N LEU A 764 -47.02 -22.29 -21.34
CA LEU A 764 -47.52 -21.81 -20.07
C LEU A 764 -48.70 -20.80 -20.26
N CYS A 765 -48.46 -19.73 -21.06
CA CYS A 765 -49.48 -18.72 -21.21
C CYS A 765 -50.72 -19.23 -21.96
N PRO A 766 -50.64 -20.02 -23.05
CA PRO A 766 -51.80 -20.62 -23.63
C PRO A 766 -52.55 -21.53 -22.66
N ALA A 767 -51.89 -22.38 -21.88
CA ALA A 767 -52.53 -23.25 -20.90
C ALA A 767 -53.38 -22.50 -19.89
N LEU A 768 -53.00 -21.26 -19.55
CA LEU A 768 -53.72 -20.43 -18.58
C LEU A 768 -54.70 -19.41 -19.23
N CYS A 769 -54.64 -19.21 -20.55
CA CYS A 769 -55.45 -18.27 -21.30
C CYS A 769 -56.35 -18.93 -22.33
N GLY A 770 -56.83 -20.14 -22.08
CA GLY A 770 -57.82 -20.81 -22.92
C GLY A 770 -57.28 -21.56 -24.15
N GLY A 771 -55.98 -21.90 -24.15
CA GLY A 771 -55.33 -22.73 -25.18
C GLY A 771 -54.89 -22.01 -26.44
N ALA A 772 -55.10 -20.69 -26.51
CA ALA A 772 -54.78 -19.90 -27.73
C ALA A 772 -53.47 -19.09 -27.48
N THR A 773 -52.68 -18.92 -28.54
CA THR A 773 -51.52 -18.01 -28.56
C THR A 773 -51.96 -16.54 -28.58
N TYR A 774 -51.03 -15.63 -28.16
CA TYR A 774 -51.37 -14.16 -28.08
C TYR A 774 -52.00 -13.60 -29.34
N LEU A 775 -51.55 -13.96 -30.53
CA LEU A 775 -52.07 -13.48 -31.80
C LEU A 775 -53.45 -14.04 -32.13
N GLN A 776 -53.82 -15.17 -31.58
CA GLN A 776 -55.17 -15.79 -31.78
C GLN A 776 -56.20 -15.30 -30.82
N LEU A 777 -55.83 -14.66 -29.71
CA LEU A 777 -56.72 -14.06 -28.73
C LEU A 777 -57.41 -12.83 -29.29
N THR A 778 -58.74 -12.76 -29.17
CA THR A 778 -59.55 -11.59 -29.60
C THR A 778 -59.88 -10.69 -28.41
N ASP A 779 -59.97 -11.27 -27.19
CA ASP A 779 -60.36 -10.56 -25.98
C ASP A 779 -59.11 -9.74 -25.43
N PRO A 780 -59.25 -8.39 -25.32
CA PRO A 780 -58.19 -7.52 -24.77
C PRO A 780 -57.78 -7.88 -23.33
N SER A 781 -58.75 -8.37 -22.51
CA SER A 781 -58.47 -8.76 -21.12
C SER A 781 -57.57 -9.97 -21.02
N LEU A 782 -57.79 -10.98 -21.88
CA LEU A 782 -56.98 -12.17 -21.99
C LEU A 782 -55.59 -11.86 -22.57
N LYS A 783 -55.48 -10.89 -23.50
CA LYS A 783 -54.19 -10.40 -23.99
C LYS A 783 -53.35 -9.75 -22.89
N LEU A 784 -53.98 -8.89 -22.09
CA LEU A 784 -53.29 -8.29 -20.93
C LEU A 784 -52.83 -9.35 -19.92
N GLN A 785 -53.70 -10.32 -19.62
CA GLN A 785 -53.36 -11.41 -18.74
C GLN A 785 -52.20 -12.28 -19.29
N TYR A 786 -52.23 -12.56 -20.59
CA TYR A 786 -51.17 -13.31 -21.28
C TYR A 786 -49.82 -12.58 -21.18
N ALA A 787 -49.79 -11.31 -21.47
CA ALA A 787 -48.59 -10.49 -21.37
C ALA A 787 -48.07 -10.42 -19.93
N ALA A 788 -48.94 -10.25 -18.94
CA ALA A 788 -48.55 -10.20 -17.53
C ALA A 788 -48.01 -11.54 -17.02
N LEU A 789 -48.60 -12.69 -17.46
CA LEU A 789 -48.08 -14.01 -17.14
C LEU A 789 -46.69 -14.22 -17.76
N PHE A 790 -46.50 -13.85 -19.02
CA PHE A 790 -45.23 -13.93 -19.72
C PHE A 790 -44.15 -13.09 -19.02
N GLN A 791 -44.45 -11.85 -18.76
CA GLN A 791 -43.55 -10.89 -18.08
C GLN A 791 -43.16 -11.38 -16.67
N THR A 792 -44.10 -11.93 -15.90
CA THR A 792 -43.82 -12.49 -14.57
C THR A 792 -42.98 -13.74 -14.65
N GLY A 793 -43.26 -14.61 -15.63
CA GLY A 793 -42.46 -15.83 -15.85
C GLY A 793 -41.01 -15.51 -16.13
N TRP A 794 -40.76 -14.61 -17.10
CA TRP A 794 -39.39 -14.22 -17.43
C TRP A 794 -38.74 -13.42 -16.29
N PHE A 795 -39.45 -12.55 -15.59
CA PHE A 795 -38.92 -11.85 -14.42
C PHE A 795 -38.38 -12.83 -13.36
N LEU A 796 -39.14 -13.87 -13.02
CA LEU A 796 -38.70 -14.88 -12.04
C LEU A 796 -37.52 -15.72 -12.55
N GLU A 797 -37.56 -16.13 -13.82
CA GLU A 797 -36.49 -16.89 -14.43
C GLU A 797 -35.17 -16.07 -14.43
N SER A 798 -35.24 -14.85 -14.92
CA SER A 798 -34.11 -13.94 -14.98
C SER A 798 -33.55 -13.63 -13.57
N MET A 799 -34.41 -13.45 -12.58
CA MET A 799 -33.99 -13.25 -11.19
C MET A 799 -33.25 -14.48 -10.63
N TRP A 800 -33.80 -15.71 -10.83
CA TRP A 800 -33.17 -16.94 -10.39
C TRP A 800 -31.83 -17.17 -11.05
N THR A 801 -31.75 -17.03 -12.37
CA THR A 801 -30.53 -17.24 -13.16
C THR A 801 -29.46 -16.21 -12.80
N GLN A 802 -29.82 -14.94 -12.63
CA GLN A 802 -28.87 -13.87 -12.19
C GLN A 802 -28.34 -14.09 -10.78
N VAL A 803 -29.16 -14.52 -9.85
CA VAL A 803 -28.69 -14.82 -8.48
C VAL A 803 -27.81 -16.05 -8.47
N LEU A 804 -28.18 -17.11 -9.20
CA LEU A 804 -27.40 -18.34 -9.28
C LEU A 804 -26.08 -18.18 -10.03
N ILE A 805 -25.99 -17.27 -11.02
CA ILE A 805 -24.75 -17.02 -11.75
C ILE A 805 -23.63 -16.51 -10.83
N LEU A 806 -23.96 -15.82 -9.72
CA LEU A 806 -23.01 -15.46 -8.69
C LEU A 806 -22.27 -16.69 -8.14
N HIS A 807 -22.99 -17.80 -7.95
CA HIS A 807 -22.39 -19.07 -7.51
C HIS A 807 -21.66 -19.80 -8.64
N PHE A 808 -22.15 -19.69 -9.87
CA PHE A 808 -21.57 -20.44 -10.99
C PHE A 808 -20.25 -19.82 -11.48
N LEU A 809 -20.16 -18.50 -11.56
CA LEU A 809 -19.00 -17.81 -12.13
C LEU A 809 -17.96 -17.35 -11.09
N ARG A 810 -18.25 -17.46 -9.78
CA ARG A 810 -17.29 -17.05 -8.74
C ARG A 810 -16.05 -17.92 -8.62
N THR A 811 -16.08 -19.11 -9.24
CA THR A 811 -15.02 -20.12 -9.12
C THR A 811 -14.81 -20.82 -10.45
N ALA A 812 -13.57 -21.19 -10.75
CA ALA A 812 -13.23 -22.06 -11.88
C ALA A 812 -13.62 -23.53 -11.62
N LYS A 813 -13.83 -23.92 -10.35
CA LYS A 813 -14.21 -25.27 -9.92
C LYS A 813 -15.71 -25.51 -10.10
N ILE A 814 -16.15 -26.75 -9.87
CA ILE A 814 -17.58 -27.09 -9.89
C ILE A 814 -18.26 -26.43 -8.68
N PRO A 815 -19.27 -25.54 -8.91
CA PRO A 815 -19.95 -24.84 -7.83
C PRO A 815 -20.62 -25.82 -6.85
N PHE A 816 -20.72 -25.43 -5.59
CA PHE A 816 -21.29 -26.19 -4.48
C PHE A 816 -20.58 -27.49 -4.09
N LEU A 817 -19.93 -28.18 -5.05
CA LEU A 817 -19.25 -29.46 -4.81
C LEU A 817 -17.78 -29.25 -4.43
N GLN A 818 -17.02 -28.54 -5.28
CA GLN A 818 -15.57 -28.35 -5.11
C GLN A 818 -15.21 -27.00 -4.47
N SER A 819 -16.02 -25.97 -4.70
CA SER A 819 -15.85 -24.65 -4.11
C SER A 819 -17.17 -24.13 -3.58
N ARG A 820 -17.22 -23.82 -2.29
CA ARG A 820 -18.40 -23.28 -1.62
C ARG A 820 -18.25 -21.78 -1.42
N ALA A 821 -19.32 -21.04 -1.70
CA ALA A 821 -19.41 -19.64 -1.36
C ALA A 821 -19.39 -19.45 0.16
N SER A 822 -19.07 -18.25 0.60
CA SER A 822 -19.12 -17.91 2.02
C SER A 822 -20.57 -17.96 2.55
N ALA A 823 -20.72 -18.19 3.85
CA ALA A 823 -22.06 -18.24 4.48
C ALA A 823 -22.90 -16.96 4.23
N PRO A 824 -22.35 -15.73 4.29
CA PRO A 824 -23.11 -14.53 3.94
C PRO A 824 -23.64 -14.54 2.49
N VAL A 825 -22.82 -15.00 1.53
CA VAL A 825 -23.25 -15.08 0.12
C VAL A 825 -24.39 -16.08 -0.04
N ILE A 826 -24.25 -17.28 0.52
CA ILE A 826 -25.31 -18.31 0.46
C ILE A 826 -26.59 -17.82 1.12
N SER A 827 -26.50 -17.19 2.31
CA SER A 827 -27.68 -16.73 3.03
C SER A 827 -28.43 -15.63 2.29
N ILE A 828 -27.73 -14.61 1.79
CA ILE A 828 -28.36 -13.49 1.10
C ILE A 828 -28.94 -13.92 -0.24
N THR A 829 -28.26 -14.76 -1.00
CA THR A 829 -28.80 -15.27 -2.27
C THR A 829 -30.02 -16.15 -2.06
N LEU A 830 -30.02 -17.03 -1.04
CA LEU A 830 -31.17 -17.85 -0.71
C LEU A 830 -32.36 -17.00 -0.26
N VAL A 831 -32.13 -16.04 0.65
CA VAL A 831 -33.18 -15.11 1.11
C VAL A 831 -33.70 -14.29 -0.08
N GLY A 832 -32.83 -13.83 -0.98
CA GLY A 832 -33.22 -13.11 -2.18
C GLY A 832 -34.17 -13.94 -3.07
N ILE A 833 -33.76 -15.16 -3.44
CA ILE A 833 -34.58 -16.06 -4.25
C ILE A 833 -35.96 -16.29 -3.58
N LEU A 834 -35.99 -16.62 -2.28
CA LEU A 834 -37.23 -16.89 -1.55
C LEU A 834 -38.13 -15.65 -1.45
N ALA A 835 -37.55 -14.47 -1.09
CA ALA A 835 -38.31 -13.24 -0.92
C ALA A 835 -38.99 -12.79 -2.21
N PHE A 836 -38.25 -12.82 -3.33
CA PHE A 836 -38.81 -12.36 -4.62
C PHE A 836 -39.71 -13.38 -5.27
N THR A 837 -39.48 -14.66 -5.05
CA THR A 837 -40.46 -15.68 -5.42
C THR A 837 -41.74 -15.49 -4.64
N ALA A 838 -41.64 -15.27 -3.32
CA ALA A 838 -42.82 -15.04 -2.47
C ALA A 838 -43.56 -13.75 -2.84
N LEU A 839 -42.85 -12.69 -3.32
CA LEU A 839 -43.44 -11.42 -3.76
C LEU A 839 -44.53 -11.65 -4.80
N THR A 840 -44.34 -12.56 -5.75
CA THR A 840 -45.35 -12.88 -6.79
C THR A 840 -46.65 -13.46 -6.25
N PHE A 841 -46.66 -13.97 -5.04
CA PHE A 841 -47.86 -14.53 -4.38
C PHE A 841 -48.55 -13.52 -3.43
N THR A 842 -47.95 -12.37 -3.19
CA THR A 842 -48.48 -11.33 -2.30
C THR A 842 -49.43 -10.38 -3.07
N SER A 843 -50.22 -9.61 -2.33
CA SER A 843 -51.04 -8.55 -2.90
C SER A 843 -50.24 -7.40 -3.49
N GLY A 844 -48.98 -7.22 -3.06
CA GLY A 844 -48.06 -6.22 -3.59
C GLY A 844 -47.55 -6.53 -5.00
N ALA A 845 -47.69 -7.75 -5.49
CA ALA A 845 -47.27 -8.13 -6.84
C ALA A 845 -47.90 -7.27 -7.93
N SER A 846 -49.18 -6.91 -7.78
CA SER A 846 -49.91 -6.08 -8.74
C SER A 846 -49.31 -4.68 -8.92
N LEU A 847 -48.63 -4.13 -7.91
CA LEU A 847 -47.92 -2.82 -8.01
C LEU A 847 -46.79 -2.87 -9.04
N PHE A 848 -46.17 -4.02 -9.21
CA PHE A 848 -45.05 -4.26 -10.15
C PHE A 848 -45.51 -4.95 -11.43
N GLY A 849 -46.84 -5.07 -11.66
CA GLY A 849 -47.39 -5.77 -12.80
C GLY A 849 -47.13 -7.26 -12.80
N LEU A 850 -46.85 -7.87 -11.64
CA LEU A 850 -46.60 -9.30 -11.48
C LEU A 850 -47.89 -10.05 -11.18
N THR A 851 -48.03 -11.29 -11.69
CA THR A 851 -49.19 -12.18 -11.53
C THR A 851 -48.74 -13.51 -10.93
N LYS A 852 -49.70 -14.22 -10.29
CA LYS A 852 -49.45 -15.57 -9.73
C LYS A 852 -49.17 -16.58 -10.83
N LEU A 853 -48.09 -17.33 -10.67
CA LEU A 853 -47.74 -18.45 -11.53
C LEU A 853 -48.08 -19.80 -10.91
N PRO A 854 -48.36 -20.82 -11.73
CA PRO A 854 -48.64 -22.17 -11.21
C PRO A 854 -47.37 -22.81 -10.61
N LEU A 855 -47.52 -23.64 -9.58
CA LEU A 855 -46.41 -24.28 -8.88
C LEU A 855 -45.53 -25.15 -9.79
N TRP A 856 -46.09 -25.78 -10.82
CA TRP A 856 -45.31 -26.59 -11.75
C TRP A 856 -44.30 -25.78 -12.59
N TYR A 857 -44.50 -24.46 -12.70
CA TYR A 857 -43.51 -23.57 -13.34
C TYR A 857 -42.16 -23.55 -12.61
N PHE A 858 -42.17 -23.71 -11.30
CA PHE A 858 -40.95 -23.76 -10.52
C PHE A 858 -40.12 -25.04 -10.79
N ALA A 859 -40.77 -26.15 -11.17
CA ALA A 859 -40.07 -27.34 -11.65
C ALA A 859 -39.29 -27.06 -12.94
N PHE A 860 -39.93 -26.31 -13.87
CA PHE A 860 -39.24 -25.82 -15.08
C PHE A 860 -38.06 -24.91 -14.73
N LEU A 861 -38.22 -23.96 -13.79
CA LEU A 861 -37.11 -23.10 -13.34
C LEU A 861 -35.92 -23.87 -12.76
N LEU A 862 -36.16 -24.91 -11.96
CA LEU A 862 -35.14 -25.81 -11.43
C LEU A 862 -34.39 -26.53 -12.55
N LEU A 863 -35.12 -26.98 -13.58
CA LEU A 863 -34.52 -27.61 -14.76
C LEU A 863 -33.64 -26.62 -15.54
N VAL A 864 -34.12 -25.39 -15.78
CA VAL A 864 -33.35 -24.34 -16.43
C VAL A 864 -32.09 -24.03 -15.63
N ALA A 865 -32.20 -23.85 -14.31
CA ALA A 865 -31.05 -23.58 -13.44
C ALA A 865 -30.00 -24.70 -13.48
N PHE A 866 -30.45 -25.98 -13.50
CA PHE A 866 -29.57 -27.14 -13.61
C PHE A 866 -28.78 -27.15 -14.93
N PHE A 867 -29.47 -26.98 -16.07
CA PHE A 867 -28.80 -26.96 -17.37
C PHE A 867 -27.93 -25.72 -17.57
N TYR A 868 -28.34 -24.58 -17.00
CA TYR A 868 -27.52 -23.36 -16.98
C TYR A 868 -26.21 -23.58 -16.23
N MET A 869 -26.27 -24.22 -15.04
CA MET A 869 -25.06 -24.58 -14.29
C MET A 869 -24.16 -25.52 -15.09
N LEU A 870 -24.72 -26.52 -15.76
CA LEU A 870 -23.97 -27.47 -16.57
C LEU A 870 -23.28 -26.78 -17.74
N LEU A 871 -24.01 -25.98 -18.53
CA LEU A 871 -23.45 -25.27 -19.69
C LEU A 871 -22.41 -24.22 -19.28
N SER A 872 -22.67 -23.49 -18.20
CA SER A 872 -21.71 -22.54 -17.65
C SER A 872 -20.43 -23.24 -17.19
N SER A 873 -20.51 -24.45 -16.61
CA SER A 873 -19.33 -25.23 -16.19
C SER A 873 -18.52 -25.71 -17.38
N VAL A 874 -19.19 -26.16 -18.44
CA VAL A 874 -18.54 -26.55 -19.71
C VAL A 874 -17.82 -25.34 -20.33
N THR A 875 -18.49 -24.21 -20.41
CA THR A 875 -17.90 -22.98 -20.98
C THR A 875 -16.71 -22.50 -20.15
N LYS A 876 -16.77 -22.57 -18.80
CA LYS A 876 -15.63 -22.26 -17.93
C LYS A 876 -14.41 -23.12 -18.26
N TYR A 877 -14.60 -24.41 -18.48
CA TYR A 877 -13.53 -25.33 -18.87
C TYR A 877 -12.83 -24.88 -20.16
N PHE A 878 -13.61 -24.58 -21.21
CA PHE A 878 -13.05 -24.08 -22.48
C PHE A 878 -12.42 -22.70 -22.35
N TYR A 879 -13.04 -21.81 -21.60
CA TYR A 879 -12.54 -20.45 -21.36
C TYR A 879 -11.20 -20.48 -20.63
N LYS A 880 -11.08 -21.29 -19.55
CA LYS A 880 -9.85 -21.47 -18.81
C LYS A 880 -8.73 -22.06 -19.67
N ASN A 881 -9.04 -23.05 -20.51
CA ASN A 881 -8.05 -23.65 -21.41
C ASN A 881 -7.55 -22.67 -22.48
N LYS A 882 -8.40 -21.74 -22.92
CA LYS A 882 -8.05 -20.76 -23.96
C LYS A 882 -7.30 -19.54 -23.38
N TYR A 883 -7.72 -19.03 -22.23
CA TYR A 883 -7.22 -17.78 -21.67
C TYR A 883 -6.35 -17.97 -20.42
N GLN A 884 -6.21 -19.21 -19.92
CA GLN A 884 -5.45 -19.59 -18.71
C GLN A 884 -5.93 -18.96 -17.40
N GLU A 885 -7.04 -18.23 -17.44
CA GLU A 885 -7.67 -17.58 -16.28
C GLU A 885 -9.20 -17.61 -16.40
N LEU A 886 -9.91 -17.47 -15.28
CA LEU A 886 -11.34 -17.24 -15.28
C LEU A 886 -11.65 -15.85 -14.73
N ILE A 887 -11.15 -15.53 -13.54
CA ILE A 887 -11.42 -14.28 -12.81
C ILE A 887 -10.19 -13.42 -12.77
#